data_d374d9dcd8c1ac6fbe009328ca95fd97
#
_entry.id   d374d9dcd8c1ac6fbe009328ca95fd97
#
_cell.length_a   1.000
_cell.length_b   1.000
_cell.length_c   1.000
_cell.angle_alpha   90.00
_cell.angle_beta   90.00
_cell.angle_gamma   90.00
#
_symmetry.space_group_name_H-M   'P 1'
#
loop_
_entity.id
_entity.type
_entity.pdbx_description
1 polymer ?
#
loop_
_entity_poly.entity_id
_entity_poly.type
_entity_poly.pdbx_seq_one_letter_code
_entity_poly.pdbx_strand_id
1 'polypeptide(L)'
;MTTSAAALQSLWDSVSTEDAHRHAETLTEYINTNGLRTLLSERILDELLDKLKDKKQAHLRERAAIGLGAVASKVAGKNAPMPLGAEPWLVNAIPPLLDGYGDKNEAAKKAAEGAMGALVPLFPPEAAAELLEMLYSVITSGTAKWQAKVGALKIISRLADLAYEQVGDELTQITPVLTQGMHETKAEVSKQAIKTATKVCGVIDNNDIRPFIPDLVGCMDRPDTVPDCIKKLSSITFVAEVTGPALAVMVPLLSRALNERSQTVQRQSVIIVDNLCKLVRDPHTAAMYLPSLLPSVERIEQGASFPEVREHAKSAVQTLRAAFAEADKSKDDPHSTDPVAAQAADREHALQCLAKAVQPHVPAGIVFSALGDSYTRTGLEYVARLLVRLADKRVVQAEPWNDVYVLPYLRRVCETPEGAQQATDAIRAEFEQRDLDRFGKPEDDGSELDGEKLCDTVFSLAYGGLLLLNHTRLRLYRGHRYGIVAANGSGKSTLLKAMRDGKVEGYPEQDKVRTVMVEHSLQGEDGSKPILDFVLGDPKLSHKSKEDVAEALRSVGFDDEKQQTPVGSLSGGWKMKLELARAMLIGADILLLDEPTNHLDVQSVKWLENYLVSNTNVTVLIVSHDSSFLDNVCTEIIHYEHKKLKYYHGNLSAFVKTRPEAKSYYSLAATTVKFTFPPPGSLMGVRSNTRTILKASHVSVHYPSCLLYTSDAADEEDSV
;
A
#
# COMPACT_ATOMS: atom_id res chain seq x y z
N MET A 1 -28.82 29.21 28.11
CA MET A 1 -27.52 28.62 27.73
C MET A 1 -27.27 27.43 28.64
N THR A 2 -27.25 26.26 28.10
CA THR A 2 -26.93 25.04 28.85
C THR A 2 -25.44 25.11 29.26
N THR A 3 -25.12 24.93 30.53
CA THR A 3 -23.73 24.81 30.99
C THR A 3 -23.23 23.37 30.78
N SER A 4 -21.91 23.16 30.67
CA SER A 4 -21.34 21.80 30.59
C SER A 4 -21.79 20.90 31.73
N ALA A 5 -21.82 21.43 32.94
CA ALA A 5 -22.30 20.72 34.12
C ALA A 5 -23.77 20.29 33.99
N ALA A 6 -24.64 21.14 33.43
CA ALA A 6 -26.06 20.79 33.21
C ALA A 6 -26.20 19.72 32.10
N ALA A 7 -25.41 19.80 31.03
CA ALA A 7 -25.42 18.79 29.95
C ALA A 7 -24.91 17.44 30.44
N LEU A 8 -23.85 17.41 31.23
CA LEU A 8 -23.31 16.19 31.87
C LEU A 8 -24.32 15.62 32.87
N GLN A 9 -24.92 16.46 33.73
CA GLN A 9 -25.92 16.02 34.70
C GLN A 9 -27.12 15.38 34.00
N SER A 10 -27.60 16.01 32.92
CA SER A 10 -28.70 15.42 32.12
C SER A 10 -28.33 14.05 31.54
N LEU A 11 -27.07 13.87 31.11
CA LEU A 11 -26.57 12.57 30.64
C LEU A 11 -26.57 11.52 31.78
N TRP A 12 -26.15 11.93 32.99
CA TRP A 12 -26.12 11.03 34.17
C TRP A 12 -27.52 10.66 34.66
N ASP A 13 -28.46 11.56 34.57
CA ASP A 13 -29.86 11.39 34.99
C ASP A 13 -30.76 10.72 33.95
N SER A 14 -30.22 10.34 32.79
CA SER A 14 -30.96 9.66 31.72
C SER A 14 -31.67 8.39 32.24
N VAL A 15 -32.92 8.18 31.86
CA VAL A 15 -33.75 7.05 32.35
C VAL A 15 -33.53 5.82 31.47
N SER A 16 -33.28 6.00 30.19
CA SER A 16 -33.09 4.92 29.21
C SER A 16 -31.82 5.12 28.37
N THR A 17 -31.39 4.08 27.66
CA THR A 17 -30.27 4.15 26.68
C THR A 17 -30.56 5.16 25.57
N GLU A 18 -31.81 5.24 25.10
CA GLU A 18 -32.24 6.16 24.05
C GLU A 18 -32.19 7.62 24.54
N ASP A 19 -32.59 7.82 25.79
CA ASP A 19 -32.50 9.12 26.47
C ASP A 19 -31.03 9.57 26.67
N ALA A 20 -30.16 8.62 27.02
CA ALA A 20 -28.71 8.86 27.10
C ALA A 20 -28.10 9.28 25.76
N HIS A 21 -28.51 8.69 24.66
CA HIS A 21 -28.05 9.12 23.33
C HIS A 21 -28.49 10.54 23.02
N ARG A 22 -29.72 10.94 23.33
CA ARG A 22 -30.22 12.31 23.14
C ARG A 22 -29.45 13.33 23.98
N HIS A 23 -29.19 13.01 25.24
CA HIS A 23 -28.41 13.92 26.12
C HIS A 23 -26.93 13.97 25.73
N ALA A 24 -26.35 12.87 25.22
CA ALA A 24 -25.01 12.86 24.64
C ALA A 24 -24.91 13.75 23.38
N GLU A 25 -25.97 13.81 22.56
CA GLU A 25 -26.06 14.75 21.44
C GLU A 25 -26.08 16.21 21.94
N THR A 26 -26.85 16.51 22.97
CA THR A 26 -26.88 17.86 23.60
C THR A 26 -25.51 18.25 24.15
N LEU A 27 -24.78 17.32 24.78
CA LEU A 27 -23.42 17.54 25.24
C LEU A 27 -22.47 17.83 24.06
N THR A 28 -22.62 17.08 22.97
CA THR A 28 -21.80 17.28 21.77
C THR A 28 -22.11 18.62 21.08
N GLU A 29 -23.38 19.02 21.03
CA GLU A 29 -23.78 20.35 20.53
C GLU A 29 -23.19 21.47 21.38
N TYR A 30 -23.16 21.31 22.71
CA TYR A 30 -22.49 22.24 23.62
C TYR A 30 -20.99 22.38 23.28
N ILE A 31 -20.29 21.25 23.11
CA ILE A 31 -18.86 21.25 22.75
C ILE A 31 -18.65 21.89 21.37
N ASN A 32 -19.50 21.62 20.39
CA ASN A 32 -19.40 22.22 19.06
C ASN A 32 -19.63 23.73 19.08
N THR A 33 -20.49 24.21 19.96
CA THR A 33 -20.80 25.65 20.08
C THR A 33 -19.69 26.41 20.81
N ASN A 34 -19.10 25.82 21.85
CA ASN A 34 -18.11 26.46 22.72
C ASN A 34 -16.67 26.08 22.39
N GLY A 35 -16.47 25.15 21.43
CA GLY A 35 -15.18 24.67 20.97
C GLY A 35 -14.69 23.43 21.72
N LEU A 36 -13.87 22.64 21.04
CA LEU A 36 -13.33 21.36 21.54
C LEU A 36 -12.46 21.53 22.83
N ARG A 37 -11.89 22.73 23.02
CA ARG A 37 -11.11 23.09 24.21
C ARG A 37 -11.90 22.85 25.52
N THR A 38 -13.23 23.00 25.49
CA THR A 38 -14.09 22.78 26.67
C THR A 38 -14.03 21.34 27.20
N LEU A 39 -13.67 20.38 26.36
CA LEU A 39 -13.41 18.98 26.82
C LEU A 39 -12.44 18.91 27.99
N LEU A 40 -11.36 19.72 27.95
CA LEU A 40 -10.34 19.73 28.99
C LEU A 40 -10.56 20.87 29.99
N SER A 41 -10.83 22.09 29.52
CA SER A 41 -10.96 23.28 30.40
C SER A 41 -12.11 23.16 31.38
N GLU A 42 -13.20 22.50 31.00
CA GLU A 42 -14.37 22.26 31.84
C GLU A 42 -14.42 20.82 32.41
N ARG A 43 -13.32 20.05 32.26
CA ARG A 43 -13.12 18.69 32.76
C ARG A 43 -14.17 17.69 32.28
N ILE A 44 -14.81 17.95 31.12
CA ILE A 44 -15.84 17.04 30.55
C ILE A 44 -15.25 15.67 30.29
N LEU A 45 -14.06 15.61 29.69
CA LEU A 45 -13.38 14.34 29.40
C LEU A 45 -13.02 13.57 30.68
N ASP A 46 -12.45 14.27 31.67
CA ASP A 46 -12.10 13.65 32.96
C ASP A 46 -13.32 13.01 33.61
N GLU A 47 -14.45 13.73 33.63
CA GLU A 47 -15.68 13.25 34.23
C GLU A 47 -16.24 12.04 33.48
N LEU A 48 -16.22 12.05 32.15
CA LEU A 48 -16.62 10.88 31.34
C LEU A 48 -15.71 9.66 31.63
N LEU A 49 -14.38 9.86 31.69
CA LEU A 49 -13.42 8.80 32.00
C LEU A 49 -13.56 8.26 33.43
N ASP A 50 -13.83 9.11 34.40
CA ASP A 50 -14.06 8.71 35.79
C ASP A 50 -15.34 7.89 35.93
N LYS A 51 -16.44 8.29 35.28
CA LYS A 51 -17.70 7.53 35.26
C LYS A 51 -17.56 6.21 34.49
N LEU A 52 -16.77 6.17 33.44
CA LEU A 52 -16.49 4.93 32.71
C LEU A 52 -15.79 3.88 33.58
N LYS A 53 -14.98 4.33 34.55
CA LYS A 53 -14.26 3.47 35.51
C LYS A 53 -15.08 3.14 36.76
N ASP A 54 -16.32 3.63 36.93
CA ASP A 54 -17.13 3.38 38.10
C ASP A 54 -17.39 1.88 38.32
N LYS A 55 -17.00 1.35 39.50
CA LYS A 55 -17.11 -0.10 39.78
C LYS A 55 -18.51 -0.53 40.21
N LYS A 56 -19.34 0.39 40.65
CA LYS A 56 -20.63 0.09 41.26
C LYS A 56 -21.81 0.28 40.35
N GLN A 57 -21.80 1.30 39.52
CA GLN A 57 -22.95 1.76 38.75
C GLN A 57 -22.79 1.50 37.24
N ALA A 58 -23.33 0.40 36.75
CA ALA A 58 -23.23 0.00 35.34
C ALA A 58 -23.86 1.03 34.39
N HIS A 59 -24.97 1.66 34.80
CA HIS A 59 -25.64 2.68 33.99
C HIS A 59 -24.76 3.93 33.79
N LEU A 60 -23.91 4.30 34.72
CA LEU A 60 -22.97 5.42 34.53
C LEU A 60 -21.87 5.05 33.54
N ARG A 61 -21.38 3.80 33.56
CA ARG A 61 -20.41 3.33 32.54
C ARG A 61 -21.00 3.32 31.15
N GLU A 62 -22.25 2.87 31.02
CA GLU A 62 -22.98 2.90 29.75
C GLU A 62 -23.11 4.34 29.22
N ARG A 63 -23.58 5.27 30.04
CA ARG A 63 -23.79 6.68 29.67
C ARG A 63 -22.48 7.38 29.32
N ALA A 64 -21.42 7.11 30.08
CA ALA A 64 -20.09 7.63 29.78
C ALA A 64 -19.56 7.13 28.44
N ALA A 65 -19.75 5.85 28.12
CA ALA A 65 -19.38 5.29 26.84
C ALA A 65 -20.20 5.90 25.70
N ILE A 66 -21.53 6.06 25.87
CA ILE A 66 -22.40 6.74 24.91
C ILE A 66 -21.95 8.18 24.69
N GLY A 67 -21.63 8.91 25.76
CA GLY A 67 -21.11 10.27 25.68
C GLY A 67 -19.81 10.37 24.87
N LEU A 68 -18.85 9.50 25.15
CA LEU A 68 -17.57 9.43 24.40
C LEU A 68 -17.81 9.07 22.93
N GLY A 69 -18.68 8.11 22.64
CA GLY A 69 -19.03 7.74 21.27
C GLY A 69 -19.72 8.88 20.49
N ALA A 70 -20.58 9.64 21.14
CA ALA A 70 -21.21 10.82 20.55
C ALA A 70 -20.20 11.93 20.26
N VAL A 71 -19.28 12.19 21.20
CA VAL A 71 -18.18 13.16 21.01
C VAL A 71 -17.31 12.72 19.84
N ALA A 72 -16.88 11.45 19.79
CA ALA A 72 -16.08 10.94 18.70
C ALA A 72 -16.76 11.05 17.32
N SER A 73 -18.09 10.77 17.24
CA SER A 73 -18.81 10.75 15.98
C SER A 73 -19.30 12.10 15.47
N LYS A 74 -19.55 13.09 16.37
CA LYS A 74 -20.28 14.32 16.03
C LYS A 74 -19.51 15.63 16.26
N VAL A 75 -18.40 15.62 16.98
CA VAL A 75 -17.60 16.84 17.24
C VAL A 75 -16.93 17.39 15.98
N ALA A 76 -17.00 16.70 14.89
CA ALA A 76 -16.37 17.14 13.64
C ALA A 76 -17.21 18.03 12.72
N GLY A 77 -18.41 18.42 13.12
CA GLY A 77 -19.25 19.33 12.34
C GLY A 77 -20.14 18.66 11.30
N LYS A 78 -21.30 19.29 11.06
CA LYS A 78 -22.45 18.79 10.28
C LYS A 78 -22.18 18.47 8.80
N ASN A 79 -21.02 18.84 8.22
CA ASN A 79 -20.77 18.76 6.77
C ASN A 79 -19.42 18.15 6.37
N ALA A 80 -18.66 17.57 7.29
CA ALA A 80 -17.43 16.86 6.94
C ALA A 80 -17.75 15.36 6.76
N PRO A 81 -17.31 14.72 5.67
CA PRO A 81 -17.54 13.29 5.44
C PRO A 81 -16.83 12.39 6.47
N MET A 82 -15.89 12.94 7.24
CA MET A 82 -15.20 12.29 8.36
C MET A 82 -14.96 13.29 9.50
N PRO A 83 -15.19 12.91 10.77
CA PRO A 83 -14.88 13.75 11.93
C PRO A 83 -13.37 13.70 12.24
N LEU A 84 -12.56 14.43 11.50
CA LEU A 84 -11.10 14.50 11.72
C LEU A 84 -10.72 15.55 12.77
N GLY A 85 -9.65 15.29 13.50
CA GLY A 85 -8.99 16.27 14.35
C GLY A 85 -9.48 16.34 15.80
N ALA A 86 -10.20 15.32 16.30
CA ALA A 86 -10.60 15.23 17.71
C ALA A 86 -9.86 14.11 18.46
N GLU A 87 -9.32 13.11 17.76
CA GLU A 87 -8.66 11.93 18.33
C GLU A 87 -7.46 12.23 19.24
N PRO A 88 -6.62 13.29 19.06
CA PRO A 88 -5.51 13.56 19.96
C PRO A 88 -5.96 13.71 21.42
N TRP A 89 -7.12 14.28 21.64
CA TRP A 89 -7.68 14.48 22.98
C TRP A 89 -8.47 13.29 23.50
N LEU A 90 -8.89 12.39 22.61
CA LEU A 90 -9.71 11.20 22.93
C LEU A 90 -8.90 9.91 23.05
N VAL A 91 -7.64 9.90 22.65
CA VAL A 91 -6.78 8.69 22.63
C VAL A 91 -6.72 7.99 23.98
N ASN A 92 -6.70 8.73 25.08
CA ASN A 92 -6.67 8.20 26.44
C ASN A 92 -7.96 7.50 26.88
N ALA A 93 -9.04 7.63 26.09
CA ALA A 93 -10.29 6.90 26.33
C ALA A 93 -10.24 5.43 25.85
N ILE A 94 -9.27 5.08 24.99
CA ILE A 94 -9.16 3.74 24.39
C ILE A 94 -9.01 2.62 25.44
N PRO A 95 -8.03 2.66 26.38
CA PRO A 95 -7.89 1.58 27.34
C PRO A 95 -9.12 1.37 28.23
N PRO A 96 -9.74 2.42 28.84
CA PRO A 96 -10.93 2.22 29.65
C PRO A 96 -12.17 1.82 28.84
N LEU A 97 -12.31 2.21 27.58
CA LEU A 97 -13.37 1.71 26.69
C LEU A 97 -13.18 0.22 26.38
N LEU A 98 -11.94 -0.21 26.12
CA LEU A 98 -11.64 -1.64 25.93
C LEU A 98 -11.91 -2.47 27.20
N ASP A 99 -11.65 -1.93 28.40
CA ASP A 99 -12.02 -2.58 29.66
C ASP A 99 -13.54 -2.81 29.77
N GLY A 100 -14.33 -1.92 29.16
CA GLY A 100 -15.78 -2.04 29.03
C GLY A 100 -16.25 -3.26 28.24
N TYR A 101 -15.42 -3.83 27.37
CA TYR A 101 -15.74 -5.08 26.63
C TYR A 101 -15.93 -6.29 27.54
N GLY A 102 -15.37 -6.25 28.72
CA GLY A 102 -15.56 -7.26 29.76
C GLY A 102 -16.59 -6.85 30.82
N ASP A 103 -17.48 -5.89 30.53
CA ASP A 103 -18.54 -5.53 31.46
C ASP A 103 -19.58 -6.65 31.59
N LYS A 104 -20.08 -6.83 32.79
CA LYS A 104 -21.17 -7.80 33.09
C LYS A 104 -22.52 -7.30 32.57
N ASN A 105 -22.68 -5.99 32.48
CA ASN A 105 -23.88 -5.36 31.93
C ASN A 105 -23.74 -5.26 30.40
N GLU A 106 -24.66 -5.89 29.68
CA GLU A 106 -24.61 -5.97 28.22
C GLU A 106 -24.81 -4.60 27.54
N ALA A 107 -25.61 -3.71 28.14
CA ALA A 107 -25.80 -2.35 27.60
C ALA A 107 -24.51 -1.52 27.71
N ALA A 108 -23.83 -1.56 28.85
CA ALA A 108 -22.55 -0.89 29.05
C ALA A 108 -21.47 -1.45 28.09
N LYS A 109 -21.45 -2.77 27.88
CA LYS A 109 -20.53 -3.41 26.93
C LYS A 109 -20.78 -2.94 25.49
N LYS A 110 -22.05 -2.99 25.03
CA LYS A 110 -22.42 -2.52 23.67
C LYS A 110 -22.10 -1.04 23.48
N ALA A 111 -22.34 -0.21 24.50
CA ALA A 111 -22.01 1.20 24.47
C ALA A 111 -20.49 1.41 24.31
N ALA A 112 -19.66 0.66 25.02
CA ALA A 112 -18.20 0.72 24.88
C ALA A 112 -17.71 0.23 23.50
N GLU A 113 -18.29 -0.85 22.97
CA GLU A 113 -18.02 -1.33 21.61
C GLU A 113 -18.43 -0.28 20.56
N GLY A 114 -19.58 0.38 20.72
CA GLY A 114 -20.06 1.46 19.86
C GLY A 114 -19.14 2.68 19.89
N ALA A 115 -18.70 3.09 21.07
CA ALA A 115 -17.77 4.21 21.25
C ALA A 115 -16.41 3.94 20.58
N MET A 116 -15.88 2.73 20.71
CA MET A 116 -14.66 2.32 19.99
C MET A 116 -14.87 2.27 18.48
N GLY A 117 -16.04 1.83 18.04
CA GLY A 117 -16.42 1.86 16.63
C GLY A 117 -16.45 3.26 16.02
N ALA A 118 -16.78 4.27 16.82
CA ALA A 118 -16.75 5.69 16.42
C ALA A 118 -15.34 6.30 16.52
N LEU A 119 -14.55 5.91 17.53
CA LEU A 119 -13.24 6.51 17.81
C LEU A 119 -12.13 6.00 16.88
N VAL A 120 -12.06 4.70 16.62
CA VAL A 120 -10.98 4.10 15.82
C VAL A 120 -10.89 4.68 14.39
N PRO A 121 -12.00 4.93 13.67
CA PRO A 121 -11.95 5.52 12.33
C PRO A 121 -11.48 6.97 12.27
N LEU A 122 -11.34 7.66 13.42
CA LEU A 122 -10.79 9.02 13.45
C LEU A 122 -9.30 9.06 13.18
N PHE A 123 -8.59 7.98 13.47
CA PHE A 123 -7.14 7.92 13.28
C PHE A 123 -6.81 7.76 11.79
N PRO A 124 -6.11 8.73 11.19
CA PRO A 124 -5.60 8.55 9.83
C PRO A 124 -4.51 7.47 9.82
N PRO A 125 -4.19 6.87 8.65
CA PRO A 125 -3.19 5.80 8.55
C PRO A 125 -1.85 6.15 9.21
N GLU A 126 -1.34 7.36 9.03
CA GLU A 126 -0.08 7.84 9.60
C GLU A 126 -0.10 7.95 11.14
N ALA A 127 -1.28 8.03 11.73
CA ALA A 127 -1.45 7.98 13.17
C ALA A 127 -1.63 6.57 13.75
N ALA A 128 -1.51 5.53 12.91
CA ALA A 128 -1.70 4.14 13.36
C ALA A 128 -0.83 3.77 14.56
N ALA A 129 0.43 4.26 14.62
CA ALA A 129 1.31 3.98 15.75
C ALA A 129 0.80 4.55 17.09
N GLU A 130 0.16 5.74 17.07
CA GLU A 130 -0.44 6.33 18.27
C GLU A 130 -1.56 5.43 18.82
N LEU A 131 -2.38 4.88 17.92
CA LEU A 131 -3.42 3.93 18.27
C LEU A 131 -2.83 2.60 18.74
N LEU A 132 -1.81 2.09 18.04
CA LEU A 132 -1.12 0.84 18.37
C LEU A 132 -0.49 0.89 19.75
N GLU A 133 0.16 2.00 20.14
CA GLU A 133 0.74 2.17 21.47
C GLU A 133 -0.30 1.98 22.59
N MET A 134 -1.50 2.56 22.42
CA MET A 134 -2.59 2.36 23.37
C MET A 134 -3.07 0.90 23.41
N LEU A 135 -3.15 0.25 22.26
CA LEU A 135 -3.55 -1.16 22.17
C LEU A 135 -2.51 -2.08 22.80
N TYR A 136 -1.21 -1.79 22.64
CA TYR A 136 -0.13 -2.54 23.29
C TYR A 136 -0.24 -2.46 24.82
N SER A 137 -0.51 -1.28 25.37
CA SER A 137 -0.67 -1.10 26.80
C SER A 137 -1.78 -1.98 27.38
N VAL A 138 -2.85 -2.23 26.62
CA VAL A 138 -3.95 -3.11 27.04
C VAL A 138 -3.56 -4.59 26.93
N ILE A 139 -2.93 -5.00 25.83
CA ILE A 139 -2.55 -6.40 25.60
C ILE A 139 -1.50 -6.85 26.63
N THR A 140 -0.50 -6.02 26.89
CA THR A 140 0.60 -6.34 27.82
C THR A 140 0.23 -6.15 29.30
N SER A 141 -0.89 -5.48 29.58
CA SER A 141 -1.36 -5.26 30.95
C SER A 141 -1.67 -6.58 31.67
N GLY A 142 -1.11 -6.76 32.87
CA GLY A 142 -1.44 -7.88 33.76
C GLY A 142 -2.82 -7.76 34.41
N THR A 143 -3.46 -6.58 34.38
CA THR A 143 -4.74 -6.29 35.02
C THR A 143 -5.91 -6.21 34.06
N ALA A 144 -5.66 -6.05 32.75
CA ALA A 144 -6.71 -5.95 31.75
C ALA A 144 -7.49 -7.26 31.62
N LYS A 145 -8.79 -7.14 31.44
CA LYS A 145 -9.67 -8.29 31.23
C LYS A 145 -9.37 -8.94 29.86
N TRP A 146 -9.54 -10.25 29.76
CA TRP A 146 -9.27 -10.97 28.52
C TRP A 146 -10.12 -10.45 27.32
N GLN A 147 -11.36 -9.98 27.55
CA GLN A 147 -12.21 -9.39 26.52
C GLN A 147 -11.59 -8.09 25.97
N ALA A 148 -11.00 -7.26 26.82
CA ALA A 148 -10.28 -6.05 26.40
C ALA A 148 -9.10 -6.40 25.49
N LYS A 149 -8.30 -7.41 25.88
CA LYS A 149 -7.19 -7.90 25.08
C LYS A 149 -7.64 -8.43 23.72
N VAL A 150 -8.73 -9.22 23.66
CA VAL A 150 -9.31 -9.70 22.40
C VAL A 150 -9.82 -8.53 21.54
N GLY A 151 -10.43 -7.51 22.17
CA GLY A 151 -10.87 -6.29 21.48
C GLY A 151 -9.69 -5.54 20.86
N ALA A 152 -8.62 -5.31 21.60
CA ALA A 152 -7.39 -4.69 21.13
C ALA A 152 -6.77 -5.45 19.95
N LEU A 153 -6.65 -6.77 20.05
CA LEU A 153 -6.14 -7.63 18.99
C LEU A 153 -6.99 -7.56 17.69
N LYS A 154 -8.32 -7.49 17.81
CA LYS A 154 -9.22 -7.31 16.67
C LYS A 154 -9.01 -5.96 15.99
N ILE A 155 -8.77 -4.90 16.75
CA ILE A 155 -8.49 -3.57 16.20
C ILE A 155 -7.15 -3.59 15.45
N ILE A 156 -6.09 -4.18 16.02
CA ILE A 156 -4.81 -4.37 15.30
C ILE A 156 -5.02 -5.14 14.00
N SER A 157 -5.81 -6.21 14.03
CA SER A 157 -6.15 -6.98 12.84
C SER A 157 -6.87 -6.13 11.76
N ARG A 158 -7.71 -5.18 12.17
CA ARG A 158 -8.39 -4.26 11.25
C ARG A 158 -7.43 -3.19 10.70
N LEU A 159 -6.51 -2.70 11.52
CA LEU A 159 -5.48 -1.75 11.07
C LEU A 159 -4.59 -2.33 9.98
N ALA A 160 -4.30 -3.64 10.02
CA ALA A 160 -3.57 -4.32 8.95
C ALA A 160 -4.26 -4.24 7.56
N ASP A 161 -5.59 -4.00 7.51
CA ASP A 161 -6.30 -3.74 6.25
C ASP A 161 -6.32 -2.26 5.87
N LEU A 162 -6.44 -1.38 6.87
CA LEU A 162 -6.70 0.05 6.67
C LEU A 162 -5.41 0.87 6.53
N ALA A 163 -4.33 0.44 7.18
CA ALA A 163 -3.05 1.13 7.28
C ALA A 163 -1.89 0.12 7.14
N TYR A 164 -1.90 -0.67 6.07
CA TYR A 164 -1.00 -1.81 5.92
C TYR A 164 0.48 -1.39 5.88
N GLU A 165 0.83 -0.26 5.25
CA GLU A 165 2.21 0.25 5.24
C GLU A 165 2.67 0.61 6.65
N GLN A 166 1.85 1.38 7.38
CA GLN A 166 2.16 1.84 8.72
C GLN A 166 2.24 0.68 9.72
N VAL A 167 1.37 -0.32 9.57
CA VAL A 167 1.45 -1.56 10.34
C VAL A 167 2.72 -2.35 9.99
N GLY A 168 3.14 -2.32 8.72
CA GLY A 168 4.42 -2.88 8.27
C GLY A 168 5.62 -2.23 8.96
N ASP A 169 5.66 -0.90 9.02
CA ASP A 169 6.71 -0.12 9.67
C ASP A 169 6.80 -0.42 11.19
N GLU A 170 5.66 -0.71 11.83
CA GLU A 170 5.56 -1.01 13.25
C GLU A 170 5.73 -2.51 13.60
N LEU A 171 5.99 -3.39 12.62
CA LEU A 171 6.08 -4.85 12.85
C LEU A 171 7.11 -5.23 13.92
N THR A 172 8.19 -4.48 14.05
CA THR A 172 9.22 -4.71 15.08
C THR A 172 8.64 -4.60 16.49
N GLN A 173 7.70 -3.69 16.70
CA GLN A 173 7.04 -3.47 17.99
C GLN A 173 5.80 -4.37 18.15
N ILE A 174 5.05 -4.60 17.08
CA ILE A 174 3.84 -5.44 17.10
C ILE A 174 4.19 -6.91 17.41
N THR A 175 5.25 -7.44 16.80
CA THR A 175 5.60 -8.86 16.88
C THR A 175 5.81 -9.37 18.30
N PRO A 176 6.58 -8.68 19.19
CA PRO A 176 6.72 -9.09 20.60
C PRO A 176 5.40 -9.07 21.38
N VAL A 177 4.55 -8.06 21.13
CA VAL A 177 3.24 -7.92 21.78
C VAL A 177 2.30 -9.05 21.37
N LEU A 178 2.27 -9.40 20.09
CA LEU A 178 1.47 -10.53 19.61
C LEU A 178 1.99 -11.85 20.16
N THR A 179 3.31 -12.04 20.20
CA THR A 179 3.93 -13.23 20.80
C THR A 179 3.55 -13.37 22.28
N GLN A 180 3.58 -12.29 23.05
CA GLN A 180 3.08 -12.30 24.43
C GLN A 180 1.59 -12.69 24.50
N GLY A 181 0.76 -12.14 23.61
CA GLY A 181 -0.67 -12.47 23.51
C GLY A 181 -0.93 -13.94 23.15
N MET A 182 -0.07 -14.57 22.35
CA MET A 182 -0.17 -16.00 22.01
C MET A 182 0.04 -16.90 23.22
N HIS A 183 0.89 -16.48 24.16
CA HIS A 183 1.22 -17.23 25.38
C HIS A 183 0.31 -16.89 26.57
N GLU A 184 -0.76 -16.14 26.35
CA GLU A 184 -1.73 -15.84 27.41
C GLU A 184 -2.50 -17.09 27.86
N THR A 185 -2.84 -17.13 29.16
CA THR A 185 -3.54 -18.28 29.78
C THR A 185 -4.95 -18.49 29.23
N LYS A 186 -5.58 -17.44 28.70
CA LYS A 186 -6.93 -17.52 28.14
C LYS A 186 -6.86 -17.90 26.65
N ALA A 187 -7.47 -19.03 26.32
CA ALA A 187 -7.48 -19.58 24.97
C ALA A 187 -8.08 -18.62 23.92
N GLU A 188 -9.04 -17.80 24.30
CA GLU A 188 -9.65 -16.79 23.44
C GLU A 188 -8.64 -15.71 23.00
N VAL A 189 -7.77 -15.28 23.93
CA VAL A 189 -6.71 -14.29 23.65
C VAL A 189 -5.65 -14.93 22.76
N SER A 190 -5.15 -16.11 23.13
CA SER A 190 -4.16 -16.84 22.34
C SER A 190 -4.61 -17.08 20.90
N LYS A 191 -5.81 -17.61 20.69
CA LYS A 191 -6.39 -17.83 19.35
C LYS A 191 -6.52 -16.54 18.55
N GLN A 192 -6.98 -15.45 19.19
CA GLN A 192 -7.09 -14.17 18.52
C GLN A 192 -5.72 -13.58 18.21
N ALA A 193 -4.73 -13.73 19.07
CA ALA A 193 -3.36 -13.27 18.84
C ALA A 193 -2.73 -13.98 17.61
N ILE A 194 -2.88 -15.29 17.51
CA ILE A 194 -2.41 -16.08 16.33
C ILE A 194 -3.09 -15.58 15.05
N LYS A 195 -4.43 -15.40 15.08
CA LYS A 195 -5.18 -14.88 13.93
C LYS A 195 -4.73 -13.48 13.53
N THR A 196 -4.52 -12.62 14.52
CA THR A 196 -4.04 -11.25 14.29
C THR A 196 -2.62 -11.25 13.75
N ALA A 197 -1.71 -12.09 14.28
CA ALA A 197 -0.34 -12.20 13.79
C ALA A 197 -0.29 -12.68 12.33
N THR A 198 -1.08 -13.69 11.98
CA THR A 198 -1.17 -14.14 10.57
C THR A 198 -1.58 -13.00 9.64
N LYS A 199 -2.52 -12.17 10.07
CA LYS A 199 -3.01 -11.04 9.27
C LYS A 199 -2.00 -9.90 9.20
N VAL A 200 -1.40 -9.55 10.33
CA VAL A 200 -0.37 -8.51 10.45
C VAL A 200 0.90 -8.89 9.69
N CYS A 201 1.38 -10.13 9.81
CA CYS A 201 2.50 -10.58 8.98
C CYS A 201 2.13 -10.67 7.49
N GLY A 202 0.84 -10.75 7.16
CA GLY A 202 0.35 -10.72 5.78
C GLY A 202 0.58 -9.39 5.05
N VAL A 203 0.92 -8.31 5.77
CA VAL A 203 1.30 -7.02 5.16
C VAL A 203 2.70 -7.05 4.53
N ILE A 204 3.49 -8.10 4.80
CA ILE A 204 4.82 -8.27 4.20
C ILE A 204 4.65 -8.50 2.70
N ASP A 205 5.08 -7.50 1.92
CA ASP A 205 5.04 -7.56 0.46
C ASP A 205 6.34 -8.16 -0.09
N ASN A 206 6.53 -9.45 0.17
CA ASN A 206 7.64 -10.24 -0.35
C ASN A 206 7.12 -11.60 -0.79
N ASN A 207 7.15 -11.86 -2.09
CA ASN A 207 6.59 -13.07 -2.69
C ASN A 207 7.31 -14.35 -2.26
N ASP A 208 8.59 -14.27 -1.86
CA ASP A 208 9.38 -15.40 -1.41
C ASP A 208 9.01 -15.80 0.03
N ILE A 209 8.62 -14.83 0.87
CA ILE A 209 8.30 -15.02 2.29
C ILE A 209 6.80 -15.26 2.52
N ARG A 210 5.94 -14.63 1.73
CA ARG A 210 4.47 -14.71 1.88
C ARG A 210 3.90 -16.12 2.05
N PRO A 211 4.33 -17.16 1.30
CA PRO A 211 3.83 -18.52 1.47
C PRO A 211 4.15 -19.13 2.85
N PHE A 212 5.18 -18.63 3.54
CA PHE A 212 5.69 -19.14 4.80
C PHE A 212 5.20 -18.36 6.02
N ILE A 213 4.38 -17.34 5.84
CA ILE A 213 3.80 -16.56 6.96
C ILE A 213 3.13 -17.47 8.01
N PRO A 214 2.35 -18.50 7.64
CA PRO A 214 1.78 -19.41 8.62
C PRO A 214 2.84 -20.17 9.45
N ASP A 215 3.94 -20.58 8.82
CA ASP A 215 5.06 -21.26 9.51
C ASP A 215 5.81 -20.28 10.42
N LEU A 216 6.04 -19.03 9.97
CA LEU A 216 6.66 -17.96 10.74
C LEU A 216 5.85 -17.63 12.00
N VAL A 217 4.53 -17.46 11.85
CA VAL A 217 3.62 -17.24 12.98
C VAL A 217 3.58 -18.47 13.89
N GLY A 218 3.65 -19.69 13.32
CA GLY A 218 3.78 -20.93 14.07
C GLY A 218 5.03 -20.97 14.95
N CYS A 219 6.15 -20.41 14.49
CA CYS A 219 7.40 -20.32 15.27
C CYS A 219 7.33 -19.29 16.40
N MET A 220 6.48 -18.24 16.27
CA MET A 220 6.22 -17.31 17.35
C MET A 220 5.44 -17.96 18.49
N ASP A 221 4.44 -18.79 18.16
CA ASP A 221 3.61 -19.54 19.10
C ASP A 221 4.38 -20.71 19.72
N ARG A 222 5.07 -21.49 18.88
CA ARG A 222 5.80 -22.70 19.28
C ARG A 222 7.24 -22.67 18.79
N PRO A 223 8.15 -22.19 19.62
CA PRO A 223 9.56 -22.05 19.28
C PRO A 223 10.29 -23.33 18.91
N ASP A 224 9.80 -24.49 19.32
CA ASP A 224 10.29 -25.82 18.94
C ASP A 224 10.13 -26.15 17.47
N THR A 225 9.27 -25.43 16.74
CA THR A 225 9.06 -25.58 15.31
C THR A 225 10.07 -24.81 14.44
N VAL A 226 10.95 -24.00 15.06
CA VAL A 226 11.98 -23.20 14.35
C VAL A 226 12.85 -24.03 13.41
N PRO A 227 13.39 -25.22 13.80
CA PRO A 227 14.20 -26.03 12.88
C PRO A 227 13.48 -26.45 11.61
N ASP A 228 12.19 -26.79 11.71
CA ASP A 228 11.38 -27.18 10.55
C ASP A 228 11.10 -26.00 9.63
N CYS A 229 10.83 -24.83 10.20
CA CYS A 229 10.64 -23.60 9.44
C CYS A 229 11.92 -23.21 8.69
N ILE A 230 13.08 -23.26 9.35
CA ILE A 230 14.39 -22.96 8.72
C ILE A 230 14.68 -23.95 7.58
N LYS A 231 14.36 -25.24 7.75
CA LYS A 231 14.52 -26.24 6.71
C LYS A 231 13.68 -25.92 5.47
N LYS A 232 12.42 -25.48 5.65
CA LYS A 232 11.56 -25.03 4.55
C LYS A 232 12.12 -23.78 3.88
N LEU A 233 12.50 -22.76 4.65
CA LEU A 233 13.07 -21.50 4.14
C LEU A 233 14.40 -21.73 3.40
N SER A 234 15.24 -22.68 3.85
CA SER A 234 16.51 -22.98 3.18
C SER A 234 16.36 -23.63 1.80
N SER A 235 15.19 -24.13 1.47
CA SER A 235 14.89 -24.69 0.14
C SER A 235 14.44 -23.66 -0.90
N ILE A 236 14.28 -22.40 -0.48
CA ILE A 236 13.80 -21.32 -1.35
C ILE A 236 14.99 -20.56 -1.94
N THR A 237 14.85 -20.19 -3.20
CA THR A 237 15.72 -19.18 -3.81
C THR A 237 15.12 -17.81 -3.59
N PHE A 238 15.69 -17.05 -2.67
CA PHE A 238 15.29 -15.65 -2.44
C PHE A 238 15.72 -14.80 -3.64
N VAL A 239 14.80 -14.09 -4.25
CA VAL A 239 15.03 -13.19 -5.38
C VAL A 239 14.38 -11.82 -5.18
N ALA A 240 13.35 -11.75 -4.34
CA ALA A 240 12.64 -10.50 -4.06
C ALA A 240 13.46 -9.61 -3.10
N GLU A 241 13.39 -8.30 -3.31
CA GLU A 241 13.98 -7.31 -2.38
C GLU A 241 13.44 -7.52 -0.96
N VAL A 242 14.34 -7.44 0.02
CA VAL A 242 14.00 -7.64 1.44
C VAL A 242 13.85 -6.27 2.10
N THR A 243 12.64 -5.98 2.51
CA THR A 243 12.26 -4.72 3.16
C THR A 243 12.25 -4.82 4.68
N GLY A 244 12.17 -3.68 5.38
CA GLY A 244 12.09 -3.61 6.85
C GLY A 244 11.02 -4.52 7.46
N PRO A 245 9.78 -4.52 6.99
CA PRO A 245 8.72 -5.45 7.44
C PRO A 245 9.10 -6.93 7.38
N ALA A 246 9.79 -7.34 6.33
CA ALA A 246 10.26 -8.73 6.20
C ALA A 246 11.35 -9.05 7.24
N LEU A 247 12.31 -8.14 7.43
CA LEU A 247 13.37 -8.31 8.43
C LEU A 247 12.85 -8.29 9.85
N ALA A 248 11.84 -7.47 10.17
CA ALA A 248 11.21 -7.42 11.48
C ALA A 248 10.71 -8.79 11.98
N VAL A 249 10.28 -9.64 11.06
CA VAL A 249 9.80 -11.00 11.37
C VAL A 249 10.91 -12.05 11.22
N MET A 250 11.76 -11.90 10.20
CA MET A 250 12.81 -12.89 9.89
C MET A 250 13.99 -12.82 10.86
N VAL A 251 14.42 -11.63 11.27
CA VAL A 251 15.61 -11.46 12.12
C VAL A 251 15.47 -12.14 13.50
N PRO A 252 14.35 -12.00 14.24
CA PRO A 252 14.17 -12.73 15.48
C PRO A 252 14.18 -14.27 15.31
N LEU A 253 13.58 -14.79 14.23
CA LEU A 253 13.61 -16.21 13.89
C LEU A 253 15.04 -16.68 13.62
N LEU A 254 15.77 -15.96 12.77
CA LEU A 254 17.14 -16.29 12.38
C LEU A 254 18.09 -16.20 13.56
N SER A 255 17.95 -15.14 14.39
CA SER A 255 18.74 -15.01 15.63
C SER A 255 18.57 -16.21 16.56
N ARG A 256 17.34 -16.71 16.68
CA ARG A 256 17.05 -17.92 17.47
C ARG A 256 17.66 -19.17 16.81
N ALA A 257 17.46 -19.36 15.52
CA ALA A 257 17.95 -20.49 14.78
C ALA A 257 19.49 -20.59 14.74
N LEU A 258 20.20 -19.45 14.68
CA LEU A 258 21.66 -19.39 14.78
C LEU A 258 22.18 -19.81 16.17
N ASN A 259 21.35 -19.76 17.19
CA ASN A 259 21.68 -20.20 18.55
C ASN A 259 21.24 -21.65 18.85
N GLU A 260 20.62 -22.34 17.89
CA GLU A 260 20.26 -23.76 18.04
C GLU A 260 21.49 -24.68 18.11
N ARG A 261 21.35 -25.83 18.78
CA ARG A 261 22.45 -26.80 18.94
C ARG A 261 22.74 -27.58 17.66
N SER A 262 21.77 -27.68 16.77
CA SER A 262 21.88 -28.45 15.52
C SER A 262 22.74 -27.71 14.50
N GLN A 263 23.87 -28.27 14.13
CA GLN A 263 24.76 -27.69 13.11
C GLN A 263 24.11 -27.61 11.73
N THR A 264 23.18 -28.48 11.41
CA THR A 264 22.41 -28.45 10.18
C THR A 264 21.53 -27.18 10.14
N VAL A 265 20.85 -26.88 11.26
CA VAL A 265 20.03 -25.67 11.40
C VAL A 265 20.90 -24.42 11.33
N GLN A 266 22.03 -24.41 12.04
CA GLN A 266 22.99 -23.30 11.97
C GLN A 266 23.48 -23.03 10.55
N ARG A 267 23.90 -24.08 9.83
CA ARG A 267 24.32 -23.98 8.41
C ARG A 267 23.23 -23.37 7.53
N GLN A 268 22.02 -23.91 7.62
CA GLN A 268 20.88 -23.40 6.85
C GLN A 268 20.57 -21.96 7.19
N SER A 269 20.59 -21.58 8.47
CA SER A 269 20.33 -20.22 8.92
C SER A 269 21.39 -19.23 8.41
N VAL A 270 22.67 -19.62 8.42
CA VAL A 270 23.76 -18.80 7.89
C VAL A 270 23.60 -18.54 6.39
N ILE A 271 23.21 -19.54 5.62
CA ILE A 271 22.92 -19.40 4.18
C ILE A 271 21.75 -18.45 3.94
N ILE A 272 20.67 -18.58 4.74
CA ILE A 272 19.51 -17.68 4.65
C ILE A 272 19.94 -16.24 4.98
N VAL A 273 20.73 -16.02 6.02
CA VAL A 273 21.25 -14.70 6.40
C VAL A 273 22.09 -14.09 5.27
N ASP A 274 23.01 -14.85 4.69
CA ASP A 274 23.85 -14.37 3.58
C ASP A 274 23.01 -13.97 2.36
N ASN A 275 22.00 -14.78 2.01
CA ASN A 275 21.10 -14.48 0.90
C ASN A 275 20.20 -13.25 1.18
N LEU A 276 19.61 -13.16 2.38
CA LEU A 276 18.76 -12.02 2.74
C LEU A 276 19.55 -10.72 2.76
N CYS A 277 20.78 -10.71 3.32
CA CYS A 277 21.60 -9.51 3.39
C CYS A 277 21.98 -8.97 2.02
N LYS A 278 22.16 -9.83 1.02
CA LYS A 278 22.41 -9.43 -0.38
C LYS A 278 21.20 -8.77 -1.04
N LEU A 279 20.01 -8.99 -0.52
CA LEU A 279 18.75 -8.49 -1.07
C LEU A 279 18.22 -7.26 -0.32
N VAL A 280 18.86 -6.85 0.78
CA VAL A 280 18.55 -5.60 1.49
C VAL A 280 19.28 -4.47 0.77
N ARG A 281 18.51 -3.59 0.13
CA ARG A 281 19.06 -2.48 -0.68
C ARG A 281 19.17 -1.18 0.08
N ASP A 282 18.21 -0.94 1.01
CA ASP A 282 18.20 0.27 1.81
C ASP A 282 19.23 0.18 2.95
N PRO A 283 20.28 1.05 2.95
CA PRO A 283 21.29 1.06 3.99
C PRO A 283 20.75 1.33 5.38
N HIS A 284 19.69 2.13 5.49
CA HIS A 284 19.06 2.43 6.78
C HIS A 284 18.40 1.18 7.37
N THR A 285 17.63 0.45 6.56
CA THR A 285 17.03 -0.84 6.94
C THR A 285 18.11 -1.85 7.33
N ALA A 286 19.21 -1.93 6.57
CA ALA A 286 20.33 -2.80 6.92
C ALA A 286 20.94 -2.45 8.29
N ALA A 287 21.18 -1.16 8.55
CA ALA A 287 21.72 -0.69 9.84
C ALA A 287 20.78 -0.96 11.02
N MET A 288 19.48 -0.94 10.80
CA MET A 288 18.49 -1.14 11.87
C MET A 288 18.37 -2.61 12.29
N TYR A 289 18.37 -3.55 11.35
CA TYR A 289 18.02 -4.95 11.61
C TYR A 289 19.22 -5.90 11.67
N LEU A 290 20.20 -5.74 10.79
CA LEU A 290 21.26 -6.73 10.61
C LEU A 290 22.31 -6.79 11.72
N PRO A 291 22.62 -5.72 12.51
CA PRO A 291 23.61 -5.78 13.58
C PRO A 291 23.34 -6.87 14.61
N SER A 292 22.07 -7.17 14.87
CA SER A 292 21.67 -8.19 15.84
C SER A 292 22.06 -9.64 15.45
N LEU A 293 22.28 -9.90 14.16
CA LEU A 293 22.67 -11.21 13.62
C LEU A 293 24.19 -11.44 13.66
N LEU A 294 24.99 -10.37 13.53
CA LEU A 294 26.44 -10.45 13.38
C LEU A 294 27.14 -11.24 14.49
N PRO A 295 26.88 -11.00 15.81
CA PRO A 295 27.57 -11.75 16.87
C PRO A 295 27.32 -13.25 16.83
N SER A 296 26.11 -13.66 16.40
CA SER A 296 25.75 -15.07 16.31
C SER A 296 26.42 -15.76 15.11
N VAL A 297 26.54 -15.07 13.98
CA VAL A 297 27.23 -15.59 12.79
C VAL A 297 28.74 -15.66 13.02
N GLU A 298 29.36 -14.64 13.65
CA GLU A 298 30.79 -14.66 14.03
C GLU A 298 31.13 -15.80 14.99
N ARG A 299 30.26 -16.10 15.93
CA ARG A 299 30.44 -17.24 16.83
C ARG A 299 30.44 -18.58 16.06
N ILE A 300 29.59 -18.70 15.05
CA ILE A 300 29.56 -19.90 14.20
C ILE A 300 30.81 -19.98 13.32
N GLU A 301 31.28 -18.85 12.77
CA GLU A 301 32.55 -18.79 12.01
C GLU A 301 33.72 -19.31 12.82
N GLN A 302 33.82 -18.94 14.12
CA GLN A 302 34.93 -19.32 14.99
C GLN A 302 34.78 -20.73 15.59
N GLY A 303 33.55 -21.16 15.88
CA GLY A 303 33.31 -22.32 16.73
C GLY A 303 32.65 -23.53 16.08
N ALA A 304 32.19 -23.45 14.82
CA ALA A 304 31.51 -24.56 14.17
C ALA A 304 32.48 -25.73 13.93
N SER A 305 32.03 -26.96 14.18
CA SER A 305 32.86 -28.17 14.03
C SER A 305 33.16 -28.48 12.58
N PHE A 306 32.23 -28.21 11.64
CA PHE A 306 32.38 -28.50 10.23
C PHE A 306 33.02 -27.31 9.47
N PRO A 307 34.10 -27.54 8.70
CA PRO A 307 34.77 -26.50 7.91
C PRO A 307 33.83 -25.80 6.93
N GLU A 308 32.92 -26.51 6.31
CA GLU A 308 31.93 -25.99 5.37
C GLU A 308 31.01 -24.96 6.03
N VAL A 309 30.56 -25.19 7.27
CA VAL A 309 29.71 -24.27 8.02
C VAL A 309 30.50 -22.97 8.37
N ARG A 310 31.79 -23.11 8.71
CA ARG A 310 32.66 -21.95 8.96
C ARG A 310 32.85 -21.10 7.71
N GLU A 311 32.99 -21.72 6.55
CA GLU A 311 33.19 -21.04 5.28
C GLU A 311 31.94 -20.24 4.87
N HIS A 312 30.75 -20.84 5.00
CA HIS A 312 29.48 -20.12 4.81
C HIS A 312 29.32 -18.98 5.82
N ALA A 313 29.67 -19.20 7.09
CA ALA A 313 29.59 -18.14 8.11
C ALA A 313 30.55 -16.99 7.81
N LYS A 314 31.76 -17.28 7.32
CA LYS A 314 32.71 -16.28 6.87
C LYS A 314 32.18 -15.42 5.70
N SER A 315 31.54 -16.06 4.71
CA SER A 315 30.86 -15.35 3.63
C SER A 315 29.76 -14.44 4.17
N ALA A 316 28.90 -14.94 5.05
CA ALA A 316 27.82 -14.15 5.65
C ALA A 316 28.34 -12.97 6.50
N VAL A 317 29.41 -13.16 7.27
CA VAL A 317 30.08 -12.06 8.00
C VAL A 317 30.61 -10.98 7.06
N GLN A 318 31.20 -11.38 5.94
CA GLN A 318 31.68 -10.41 4.92
C GLN A 318 30.52 -9.64 4.31
N THR A 319 29.41 -10.32 3.96
CA THR A 319 28.20 -9.68 3.42
C THR A 319 27.57 -8.72 4.41
N LEU A 320 27.44 -9.11 5.69
CA LEU A 320 26.94 -8.26 6.76
C LEU A 320 27.81 -7.02 6.94
N ARG A 321 29.15 -7.19 7.00
CA ARG A 321 30.08 -6.05 7.15
C ARG A 321 30.07 -5.13 5.93
N ALA A 322 29.89 -5.66 4.72
CA ALA A 322 29.75 -4.85 3.51
C ALA A 322 28.48 -3.98 3.56
N ALA A 323 27.34 -4.58 3.97
CA ALA A 323 26.08 -3.85 4.15
C ALA A 323 26.22 -2.73 5.21
N PHE A 324 26.99 -2.96 6.29
CA PHE A 324 27.27 -1.91 7.27
C PHE A 324 28.19 -0.80 6.73
N ALA A 325 29.20 -1.16 5.93
CA ALA A 325 30.10 -0.18 5.35
C ALA A 325 29.39 0.76 4.37
N GLU A 326 28.35 0.28 3.68
CA GLU A 326 27.47 1.12 2.86
C GLU A 326 26.58 2.01 3.73
N ALA A 327 26.03 1.47 4.81
CA ALA A 327 25.27 2.25 5.79
C ALA A 327 26.13 3.32 6.50
N ASP A 328 27.41 3.03 6.79
CA ASP A 328 28.33 4.00 7.37
C ASP A 328 28.75 5.13 6.41
N LYS A 329 28.82 4.86 5.10
CA LYS A 329 29.03 5.91 4.09
C LYS A 329 27.86 6.89 3.97
N SER A 330 26.66 6.44 4.30
CA SER A 330 25.48 7.32 4.39
C SER A 330 25.43 8.14 5.70
N LYS A 331 26.38 7.91 6.64
CA LYS A 331 26.48 8.59 7.94
C LYS A 331 27.21 9.95 7.90
N ASP A 332 27.64 10.43 6.76
CA ASP A 332 28.07 11.82 6.59
C ASP A 332 26.89 12.82 6.73
N ASP A 333 25.68 12.31 7.00
CA ASP A 333 24.55 13.07 7.48
C ASP A 333 24.66 13.23 9.02
N PRO A 334 24.75 14.47 9.57
CA PRO A 334 24.94 14.72 11.00
C PRO A 334 23.81 14.20 11.92
N HIS A 335 22.79 13.53 11.38
CA HIS A 335 21.65 13.02 12.11
C HIS A 335 21.65 11.51 12.37
N SER A 336 22.69 10.74 12.07
CA SER A 336 22.66 9.27 11.99
C SER A 336 23.28 8.52 13.17
N THR A 337 23.34 9.06 14.39
CA THR A 337 24.02 8.40 15.50
C THR A 337 23.15 7.46 16.35
N ASP A 338 21.83 7.62 16.35
CA ASP A 338 20.86 6.71 17.00
C ASP A 338 19.49 6.96 16.40
N PRO A 339 18.81 5.95 15.83
CA PRO A 339 17.49 6.14 15.20
C PRO A 339 16.44 6.72 16.17
N VAL A 340 16.48 6.32 17.45
CA VAL A 340 15.57 6.82 18.48
C VAL A 340 15.89 8.27 18.84
N ALA A 341 17.17 8.60 18.96
CA ALA A 341 17.62 9.96 19.23
C ALA A 341 17.36 10.89 18.03
N ALA A 342 17.53 10.41 16.79
CA ALA A 342 17.22 11.15 15.59
C ALA A 342 15.72 11.45 15.48
N GLN A 343 14.84 10.48 15.70
CA GLN A 343 13.39 10.70 15.74
C GLN A 343 12.96 11.66 16.85
N ALA A 344 13.60 11.59 18.02
CA ALA A 344 13.33 12.52 19.12
C ALA A 344 13.71 13.96 18.76
N ALA A 345 14.89 14.17 18.12
CA ALA A 345 15.34 15.47 17.64
C ALA A 345 14.45 16.02 16.54
N ASP A 346 14.04 15.19 15.58
CA ASP A 346 13.11 15.58 14.52
C ASP A 346 11.74 15.94 15.07
N ARG A 347 11.25 15.23 16.09
CA ARG A 347 10.00 15.57 16.79
C ARG A 347 10.09 16.92 17.51
N GLU A 348 11.19 17.17 18.19
CA GLU A 348 11.41 18.45 18.89
C GLU A 348 11.48 19.60 17.89
N HIS A 349 12.18 19.43 16.78
CA HIS A 349 12.23 20.41 15.70
C HIS A 349 10.83 20.66 15.12
N ALA A 350 10.07 19.62 14.80
CA ALA A 350 8.70 19.73 14.29
C ALA A 350 7.79 20.49 15.27
N LEU A 351 7.94 20.24 16.58
CA LEU A 351 7.19 20.93 17.63
C LEU A 351 7.57 22.42 17.71
N GLN A 352 8.84 22.76 17.54
CA GLN A 352 9.32 24.14 17.51
C GLN A 352 8.79 24.91 16.29
N CYS A 353 8.81 24.28 15.10
CA CYS A 353 8.23 24.85 13.88
C CYS A 353 6.72 25.09 14.03
N LEU A 354 6.00 24.10 14.56
CA LEU A 354 4.57 24.22 14.86
C LEU A 354 4.29 25.34 15.85
N ALA A 355 5.01 25.38 16.96
CA ALA A 355 4.84 26.42 17.99
C ALA A 355 5.05 27.82 17.41
N LYS A 356 6.09 28.02 16.61
CA LYS A 356 6.40 29.28 15.94
C LYS A 356 5.31 29.71 14.97
N ALA A 357 4.81 28.79 14.15
CA ALA A 357 3.81 29.08 13.14
C ALA A 357 2.42 29.33 13.75
N VAL A 358 2.08 28.62 14.82
CA VAL A 358 0.76 28.70 15.47
C VAL A 358 0.66 29.86 16.47
N GLN A 359 1.77 30.31 17.05
CA GLN A 359 1.80 31.36 18.08
C GLN A 359 1.03 32.64 17.73
N PRO A 360 1.06 33.20 16.48
CA PRO A 360 0.31 34.38 16.11
C PRO A 360 -1.22 34.17 16.05
N HIS A 361 -1.67 32.93 16.03
CA HIS A 361 -3.02 32.51 15.72
C HIS A 361 -3.76 31.85 16.89
N VAL A 362 -3.14 31.81 18.08
CA VAL A 362 -3.76 31.27 19.30
C VAL A 362 -4.24 32.42 20.21
N PRO A 363 -5.17 32.13 21.17
CA PRO A 363 -5.66 33.13 22.09
C PRO A 363 -4.54 33.84 22.83
N ALA A 364 -4.72 35.16 23.03
CA ALA A 364 -3.78 36.01 23.75
C ALA A 364 -3.58 35.50 25.19
N GLY A 365 -2.34 35.20 25.57
CA GLY A 365 -1.97 34.68 26.90
C GLY A 365 -1.44 33.23 26.88
N ILE A 366 -1.53 32.53 25.77
CA ILE A 366 -0.88 31.22 25.61
C ILE A 366 0.58 31.48 25.22
N VAL A 367 1.50 31.26 26.18
CA VAL A 367 2.93 31.43 25.94
C VAL A 367 3.54 30.03 25.72
N PHE A 368 4.05 29.78 24.53
CA PHE A 368 4.65 28.47 24.17
C PHE A 368 5.90 28.11 24.94
N SER A 369 6.61 29.09 25.53
CA SER A 369 7.81 28.85 26.35
C SER A 369 7.55 28.03 27.61
N ALA A 370 6.29 27.89 28.03
CA ALA A 370 5.89 27.12 29.20
C ALA A 370 4.99 25.91 28.86
N LEU A 371 4.58 25.74 27.58
CA LEU A 371 3.57 24.72 27.19
C LEU A 371 2.37 24.70 28.15
N GLY A 372 1.94 25.88 28.59
CA GLY A 372 1.08 26.07 29.75
C GLY A 372 -0.39 25.68 29.54
N ASP A 373 -0.80 25.39 28.31
CA ASP A 373 -2.15 24.93 28.00
C ASP A 373 -2.10 23.46 27.53
N SER A 374 -2.60 22.59 28.38
CA SER A 374 -2.63 21.14 28.12
C SER A 374 -3.35 20.80 26.80
N TYR A 375 -4.38 21.56 26.44
CA TYR A 375 -5.13 21.34 25.18
C TYR A 375 -4.27 21.58 23.94
N THR A 376 -3.67 22.78 23.86
CA THR A 376 -2.81 23.17 22.73
C THR A 376 -1.59 22.25 22.63
N ARG A 377 -0.97 21.95 23.78
CA ARG A 377 0.17 21.04 23.85
C ARG A 377 -0.14 19.67 23.27
N THR A 378 -1.23 19.02 23.70
CA THR A 378 -1.65 17.70 23.22
C THR A 378 -1.84 17.69 21.71
N GLY A 379 -2.52 18.71 21.17
CA GLY A 379 -2.74 18.84 19.72
C GLY A 379 -1.43 19.01 18.96
N LEU A 380 -0.54 19.89 19.40
CA LEU A 380 0.73 20.15 18.71
C LEU A 380 1.72 18.96 18.81
N GLU A 381 1.79 18.29 19.97
CA GLU A 381 2.61 17.07 20.12
C GLU A 381 2.15 15.95 19.19
N TYR A 382 0.84 15.80 19.00
CA TYR A 382 0.28 14.83 18.06
C TYR A 382 0.64 15.20 16.62
N VAL A 383 0.41 16.44 16.21
CA VAL A 383 0.76 16.90 14.85
C VAL A 383 2.27 16.82 14.61
N ALA A 384 3.12 17.10 15.61
CA ALA A 384 4.57 16.96 15.47
C ALA A 384 4.97 15.51 15.13
N ARG A 385 4.33 14.51 15.76
CA ARG A 385 4.56 13.10 15.42
C ARG A 385 4.12 12.74 14.01
N LEU A 386 2.99 13.29 13.55
CA LEU A 386 2.55 13.13 12.16
C LEU A 386 3.54 13.77 11.18
N LEU A 387 4.03 14.99 11.50
CA LEU A 387 4.98 15.71 10.65
C LEU A 387 6.29 14.95 10.44
N VAL A 388 6.83 14.31 11.48
CA VAL A 388 8.02 13.47 11.35
C VAL A 388 7.77 12.36 10.35
N ARG A 389 6.65 11.67 10.43
CA ARG A 389 6.30 10.59 9.50
C ARG A 389 6.04 11.08 8.07
N LEU A 390 5.40 12.24 7.93
CA LEU A 390 5.22 12.87 6.63
C LEU A 390 6.57 13.27 6.01
N ALA A 391 7.50 13.76 6.83
CA ALA A 391 8.85 14.10 6.39
C ALA A 391 9.63 12.85 5.96
N ASP A 392 9.58 11.76 6.73
CA ASP A 392 10.22 10.49 6.38
C ASP A 392 9.67 9.91 5.07
N LYS A 393 8.37 10.08 4.82
CA LYS A 393 7.71 9.68 3.57
C LYS A 393 7.80 10.74 2.47
N ARG A 394 8.41 11.90 2.73
CA ARG A 394 8.54 13.02 1.81
C ARG A 394 7.19 13.52 1.27
N VAL A 395 6.16 13.52 2.10
CA VAL A 395 4.82 14.00 1.74
C VAL A 395 4.75 15.50 2.01
N VAL A 396 4.99 16.33 0.99
CA VAL A 396 4.99 17.80 1.07
C VAL A 396 3.84 18.46 0.30
N GLN A 397 2.96 17.66 -0.33
CA GLN A 397 1.82 18.15 -1.11
C GLN A 397 0.77 18.82 -0.23
N ALA A 398 0.09 19.84 -0.79
CA ALA A 398 -0.88 20.62 -0.03
C ALA A 398 -2.13 19.81 0.37
N GLU A 399 -2.66 18.95 -0.53
CA GLU A 399 -3.89 18.19 -0.27
C GLU A 399 -3.83 17.32 1.00
N PRO A 400 -2.83 16.41 1.19
CA PRO A 400 -2.77 15.61 2.40
C PRO A 400 -2.64 16.46 3.68
N TRP A 401 -1.90 17.56 3.62
CA TRP A 401 -1.71 18.47 4.75
C TRP A 401 -2.99 19.21 5.12
N ASN A 402 -3.75 19.65 4.11
CA ASN A 402 -4.98 20.41 4.30
C ASN A 402 -6.17 19.54 4.68
N ASP A 403 -6.27 18.34 4.10
CA ASP A 403 -7.49 17.53 4.23
C ASP A 403 -7.41 16.54 5.38
N VAL A 404 -6.21 16.05 5.73
CA VAL A 404 -6.08 14.90 6.64
C VAL A 404 -5.11 15.16 7.81
N TYR A 405 -3.85 15.63 7.56
CA TYR A 405 -2.77 15.44 8.52
C TYR A 405 -2.42 16.64 9.39
N VAL A 406 -2.68 17.88 8.96
CA VAL A 406 -2.21 19.07 9.68
C VAL A 406 -3.35 20.05 9.93
N LEU A 407 -3.96 20.59 8.88
CA LEU A 407 -4.97 21.62 8.99
C LEU A 407 -6.18 21.25 9.87
N PRO A 408 -6.74 20.01 9.82
CA PRO A 408 -7.86 19.65 10.69
C PRO A 408 -7.56 19.83 12.17
N TYR A 409 -6.32 19.57 12.59
CA TYR A 409 -5.87 19.72 13.98
C TYR A 409 -5.57 21.16 14.32
N LEU A 410 -4.91 21.90 13.43
CA LEU A 410 -4.62 23.32 13.66
C LEU A 410 -5.90 24.17 13.73
N ARG A 411 -6.94 23.81 12.99
CA ARG A 411 -8.29 24.42 13.13
C ARG A 411 -8.90 24.23 14.52
N ARG A 412 -8.47 23.23 15.29
CA ARG A 412 -8.91 23.02 16.67
C ARG A 412 -8.10 23.83 17.67
N VAL A 413 -6.88 24.21 17.30
CA VAL A 413 -5.93 24.92 18.17
C VAL A 413 -5.97 26.43 17.93
N CYS A 414 -6.04 26.87 16.68
CA CYS A 414 -6.08 28.27 16.29
C CYS A 414 -7.46 28.91 16.50
N GLU A 415 -7.50 30.23 16.73
CA GLU A 415 -8.75 31.00 16.93
C GLU A 415 -9.58 31.09 15.66
N THR A 416 -8.91 31.21 14.50
CA THR A 416 -9.58 31.45 13.21
C THR A 416 -9.19 30.37 12.19
N PRO A 417 -10.10 30.00 11.27
CA PRO A 417 -9.78 29.07 10.18
C PRO A 417 -8.67 29.59 9.27
N GLU A 418 -8.62 30.91 9.02
CA GLU A 418 -7.61 31.55 8.19
C GLU A 418 -6.23 31.49 8.86
N GLY A 419 -6.17 31.70 10.18
CA GLY A 419 -4.93 31.55 10.95
C GLY A 419 -4.40 30.12 10.94
N ALA A 420 -5.29 29.12 11.03
CA ALA A 420 -4.92 27.72 10.90
C ALA A 420 -4.35 27.40 9.51
N GLN A 421 -4.95 27.94 8.44
CA GLN A 421 -4.45 27.76 7.07
C GLN A 421 -3.07 28.41 6.90
N GLN A 422 -2.89 29.64 7.35
CA GLN A 422 -1.60 30.35 7.28
C GLN A 422 -0.50 29.59 8.03
N ALA A 423 -0.80 29.07 9.23
CA ALA A 423 0.13 28.25 9.99
C ALA A 423 0.49 26.94 9.23
N THR A 424 -0.50 26.27 8.64
CA THR A 424 -0.28 25.05 7.85
C THR A 424 0.63 25.30 6.66
N ASP A 425 0.37 26.36 5.91
CA ASP A 425 1.16 26.73 4.73
C ASP A 425 2.60 27.12 5.10
N ALA A 426 2.78 27.84 6.22
CA ALA A 426 4.10 28.22 6.71
C ALA A 426 4.93 27.00 7.12
N ILE A 427 4.32 26.05 7.83
CA ILE A 427 5.00 24.79 8.26
C ILE A 427 5.32 23.95 7.04
N ARG A 428 4.39 23.79 6.11
CA ARG A 428 4.60 23.03 4.87
C ARG A 428 5.76 23.58 4.07
N ALA A 429 5.84 24.90 3.88
CA ALA A 429 6.93 25.54 3.16
C ALA A 429 8.31 25.29 3.83
N GLU A 430 8.37 25.27 5.16
CA GLU A 430 9.60 24.96 5.88
C GLU A 430 10.02 23.50 5.70
N PHE A 431 9.06 22.55 5.75
CA PHE A 431 9.33 21.14 5.50
C PHE A 431 9.68 20.85 4.04
N GLU A 432 9.06 21.52 3.08
CA GLU A 432 9.40 21.45 1.67
C GLU A 432 10.83 21.95 1.42
N GLN A 433 11.21 23.08 2.03
CA GLN A 433 12.57 23.60 1.92
C GLN A 433 13.60 22.63 2.53
N ARG A 434 13.29 22.05 3.69
CA ARG A 434 14.15 21.05 4.34
C ARG A 434 14.31 19.77 3.50
N ASP A 435 13.24 19.32 2.84
CA ASP A 435 13.29 18.20 1.90
C ASP A 435 14.20 18.51 0.70
N LEU A 436 14.06 19.72 0.14
CA LEU A 436 14.92 20.21 -0.94
C LEU A 436 16.39 20.34 -0.52
N ASP A 437 16.66 20.83 0.69
CA ASP A 437 18.02 20.98 1.22
C ASP A 437 18.68 19.63 1.49
N ARG A 438 17.90 18.64 1.97
CA ARG A 438 18.40 17.30 2.30
C ARG A 438 18.59 16.41 1.08
N PHE A 439 17.68 16.45 0.12
CA PHE A 439 17.66 15.53 -1.02
C PHE A 439 17.97 16.20 -2.35
N GLY A 440 18.15 17.51 -2.37
CA GLY A 440 18.31 18.30 -3.59
C GLY A 440 16.99 18.47 -4.36
N LYS A 441 17.03 19.28 -5.40
CA LYS A 441 15.95 19.28 -6.40
C LYS A 441 15.92 17.88 -7.02
N PRO A 442 14.70 17.38 -7.42
CA PRO A 442 14.63 16.14 -8.18
C PRO A 442 15.68 16.17 -9.27
N GLU A 443 16.63 15.22 -9.23
CA GLU A 443 17.75 15.20 -10.17
C GLU A 443 17.18 15.37 -11.57
N ASP A 444 17.63 16.41 -12.24
CA ASP A 444 17.50 16.50 -13.68
C ASP A 444 18.47 15.45 -14.21
N ASP A 445 17.94 14.25 -14.49
CA ASP A 445 18.72 13.08 -14.89
C ASP A 445 19.42 13.26 -16.26
N GLY A 446 19.51 14.53 -16.74
CA GLY A 446 20.25 14.91 -17.93
C GLY A 446 19.77 14.29 -19.23
N SER A 447 18.68 13.53 -19.19
CA SER A 447 18.13 12.86 -20.35
C SER A 447 17.10 13.75 -21.06
N GLU A 448 17.53 14.87 -21.62
CA GLU A 448 16.71 15.51 -22.64
C GLU A 448 16.71 14.64 -23.88
N LEU A 449 15.52 14.14 -24.23
CA LEU A 449 15.31 13.44 -25.49
C LEU A 449 15.12 14.45 -26.62
N ASP A 450 15.53 14.07 -27.82
CA ASP A 450 15.23 14.84 -29.03
C ASP A 450 13.74 14.78 -29.32
N GLY A 451 13.09 15.93 -29.49
CA GLY A 451 11.69 16.01 -29.90
C GLY A 451 10.86 17.04 -29.14
N GLU A 452 9.63 17.19 -29.57
CA GLU A 452 8.64 18.06 -28.92
C GLU A 452 8.22 17.49 -27.56
N LYS A 453 8.39 18.29 -26.51
CA LYS A 453 7.99 17.92 -25.16
C LYS A 453 6.46 18.06 -24.99
N LEU A 454 5.76 16.94 -24.82
CA LEU A 454 4.29 16.93 -24.63
C LEU A 454 3.89 17.12 -23.17
N CYS A 455 4.67 16.59 -22.26
CA CYS A 455 4.42 16.70 -20.81
C CYS A 455 5.75 16.83 -20.08
N ASP A 456 5.81 17.74 -19.10
CA ASP A 456 6.91 17.86 -18.16
C ASP A 456 6.35 18.42 -16.86
N THR A 457 6.04 17.55 -15.93
CA THR A 457 5.42 17.91 -14.66
C THR A 457 5.98 17.11 -13.51
N VAL A 458 5.97 17.71 -12.32
CA VAL A 458 6.30 17.04 -11.05
C VAL A 458 5.01 16.84 -10.28
N PHE A 459 4.74 15.62 -9.88
CA PHE A 459 3.48 15.26 -9.22
C PHE A 459 3.67 14.15 -8.21
N SER A 460 2.62 13.94 -7.41
CA SER A 460 2.45 12.77 -6.57
C SER A 460 1.15 12.07 -6.88
N LEU A 461 1.11 10.77 -6.70
CA LEU A 461 -0.07 9.95 -6.97
C LEU A 461 -0.41 9.12 -5.75
N ALA A 462 -1.60 9.34 -5.21
CA ALA A 462 -2.17 8.53 -4.13
C ALA A 462 -3.47 7.86 -4.59
N TYR A 463 -3.75 6.68 -4.10
CA TYR A 463 -4.99 5.96 -4.38
C TYR A 463 -5.43 5.15 -3.16
N GLY A 464 -6.68 5.35 -2.72
CA GLY A 464 -7.25 4.62 -1.57
C GLY A 464 -6.48 4.82 -0.25
N GLY A 465 -5.85 6.00 -0.06
CA GLY A 465 -5.01 6.31 1.10
C GLY A 465 -3.56 5.84 0.97
N LEU A 466 -3.19 5.24 -0.17
CA LEU A 466 -1.84 4.78 -0.44
C LEU A 466 -1.10 5.76 -1.35
N LEU A 467 0.09 6.18 -0.95
CA LEU A 467 0.97 6.97 -1.79
C LEU A 467 1.73 6.04 -2.75
N LEU A 468 1.34 6.06 -4.02
CA LEU A 468 1.91 5.23 -5.08
C LEU A 468 3.17 5.85 -5.70
N LEU A 469 3.14 7.16 -5.95
CA LEU A 469 4.27 7.93 -6.44
C LEU A 469 4.40 9.20 -5.60
N ASN A 470 5.63 9.60 -5.29
CA ASN A 470 5.89 10.75 -4.43
C ASN A 470 6.87 11.71 -5.10
N HIS A 471 6.41 12.95 -5.31
CA HIS A 471 7.21 14.06 -5.84
C HIS A 471 8.13 13.61 -6.98
N THR A 472 7.54 13.04 -8.03
CA THR A 472 8.23 12.47 -9.17
C THR A 472 7.96 13.25 -10.44
N ARG A 473 8.92 13.28 -11.36
CA ARG A 473 8.80 14.01 -12.62
C ARG A 473 8.30 13.08 -13.72
N LEU A 474 7.25 13.49 -14.42
CA LEU A 474 6.75 12.84 -15.62
C LEU A 474 7.14 13.67 -16.84
N ARG A 475 7.98 13.10 -17.71
CA ARG A 475 8.40 13.71 -18.98
C ARG A 475 8.05 12.82 -20.14
N LEU A 476 7.35 13.38 -21.12
CA LEU A 476 6.94 12.66 -22.31
C LEU A 476 7.27 13.50 -23.54
N TYR A 477 7.95 12.88 -24.51
CA TYR A 477 8.31 13.48 -25.78
C TYR A 477 7.52 12.84 -26.91
N ARG A 478 7.19 13.64 -27.95
CA ARG A 478 6.42 13.18 -29.10
C ARG A 478 7.12 12.06 -29.84
N GLY A 479 6.38 11.00 -30.18
CA GLY A 479 6.85 9.88 -30.97
C GLY A 479 7.66 8.82 -30.22
N HIS A 480 7.90 9.01 -28.91
CA HIS A 480 8.57 8.01 -28.09
C HIS A 480 7.59 6.96 -27.55
N ARG A 481 8.08 5.76 -27.32
CA ARG A 481 7.31 4.61 -26.81
C ARG A 481 7.90 4.17 -25.47
N TYR A 482 7.19 4.52 -24.41
CA TYR A 482 7.61 4.30 -23.02
C TYR A 482 7.03 3.00 -22.49
N GLY A 483 7.89 2.07 -22.03
CA GLY A 483 7.49 0.89 -21.28
C GLY A 483 7.53 1.16 -19.78
N ILE A 484 6.41 1.00 -19.09
CA ILE A 484 6.35 1.19 -17.63
C ILE A 484 6.63 -0.16 -16.95
N VAL A 485 7.73 -0.23 -16.22
CA VAL A 485 8.19 -1.43 -15.52
C VAL A 485 8.16 -1.20 -14.01
N ALA A 486 7.44 -2.04 -13.30
CA ALA A 486 7.32 -1.99 -11.86
C ALA A 486 6.70 -3.27 -11.28
N ALA A 487 6.82 -3.47 -9.97
CA ALA A 487 6.18 -4.58 -9.26
C ALA A 487 4.64 -4.58 -9.42
N ASN A 488 4.02 -5.72 -9.21
CA ASN A 488 2.56 -5.81 -9.22
C ASN A 488 1.99 -5.05 -8.00
N GLY A 489 0.89 -4.32 -8.22
CA GLY A 489 0.29 -3.50 -7.18
C GLY A 489 0.94 -2.12 -6.98
N SER A 490 2.01 -1.77 -7.70
CA SER A 490 2.70 -0.47 -7.59
C SER A 490 1.92 0.72 -8.16
N GLY A 491 0.73 0.50 -8.74
CA GLY A 491 -0.11 1.57 -9.27
C GLY A 491 0.11 1.94 -10.74
N LYS A 492 0.71 1.06 -11.56
CA LYS A 492 0.89 1.30 -13.00
C LYS A 492 -0.40 1.69 -13.72
N SER A 493 -1.43 0.85 -13.62
CA SER A 493 -2.75 1.11 -14.21
C SER A 493 -3.44 2.33 -13.59
N THR A 494 -3.19 2.60 -12.31
CA THR A 494 -3.72 3.78 -11.62
C THR A 494 -3.11 5.06 -12.18
N LEU A 495 -1.81 5.07 -12.49
CA LEU A 495 -1.17 6.19 -13.17
C LEU A 495 -1.78 6.44 -14.55
N LEU A 496 -1.94 5.39 -15.38
CA LEU A 496 -2.55 5.54 -16.70
C LEU A 496 -3.97 6.11 -16.62
N LYS A 497 -4.78 5.62 -15.67
CA LYS A 497 -6.13 6.14 -15.42
C LYS A 497 -6.13 7.58 -14.95
N ALA A 498 -5.21 7.94 -14.04
CA ALA A 498 -5.07 9.31 -13.55
C ALA A 498 -4.68 10.28 -14.68
N MET A 499 -3.80 9.86 -15.60
CA MET A 499 -3.44 10.63 -16.79
C MET A 499 -4.64 10.80 -17.74
N ARG A 500 -5.37 9.72 -18.03
CA ARG A 500 -6.61 9.76 -18.85
C ARG A 500 -7.63 10.74 -18.27
N ASP A 501 -7.81 10.71 -16.98
CA ASP A 501 -8.82 11.50 -16.26
C ASP A 501 -8.34 12.95 -15.97
N GLY A 502 -7.10 13.32 -16.34
CA GLY A 502 -6.53 14.65 -16.09
C GLY A 502 -6.30 14.95 -14.61
N LYS A 503 -6.13 13.90 -13.77
CA LYS A 503 -5.95 14.03 -12.31
C LYS A 503 -4.50 14.16 -11.88
N VAL A 504 -3.55 14.05 -12.81
CA VAL A 504 -2.13 14.26 -12.53
C VAL A 504 -1.87 15.76 -12.50
N GLU A 505 -1.31 16.26 -11.40
CA GLU A 505 -1.03 17.68 -11.23
C GLU A 505 -0.07 18.19 -12.30
N GLY A 506 -0.41 19.33 -12.93
CA GLY A 506 0.39 19.91 -14.02
C GLY A 506 0.37 19.12 -15.33
N TYR A 507 -0.43 18.07 -15.45
CA TYR A 507 -0.62 17.35 -16.71
C TYR A 507 -1.37 18.22 -17.71
N PRO A 508 -0.98 18.25 -19.01
CA PRO A 508 -1.61 19.11 -19.99
C PRO A 508 -3.09 18.76 -20.18
N GLU A 509 -3.91 19.81 -20.35
CA GLU A 509 -5.33 19.68 -20.62
C GLU A 509 -5.58 18.90 -21.93
N GLN A 510 -6.70 18.18 -22.01
CA GLN A 510 -7.09 17.35 -23.17
C GLN A 510 -7.22 18.15 -24.47
N ASP A 511 -7.46 19.48 -24.37
CA ASP A 511 -7.53 20.38 -25.53
C ASP A 511 -6.15 20.68 -26.12
N LYS A 512 -5.08 20.59 -25.30
CA LYS A 512 -3.70 20.84 -25.73
C LYS A 512 -3.00 19.56 -26.15
N VAL A 513 -3.20 18.48 -25.37
CA VAL A 513 -2.60 17.17 -25.62
C VAL A 513 -3.67 16.09 -25.44
N ARG A 514 -4.11 15.52 -26.53
CA ARG A 514 -5.17 14.49 -26.51
C ARG A 514 -4.63 13.16 -26.03
N THR A 515 -5.00 12.80 -24.82
CA THR A 515 -4.62 11.52 -24.22
C THR A 515 -5.77 10.53 -24.35
N VAL A 516 -5.52 9.39 -24.95
CA VAL A 516 -6.51 8.31 -25.13
C VAL A 516 -6.00 7.02 -24.51
N MET A 517 -6.83 6.40 -23.68
CA MET A 517 -6.54 5.10 -23.09
C MET A 517 -7.31 4.00 -23.82
N VAL A 518 -6.60 2.94 -24.19
CA VAL A 518 -7.18 1.74 -24.80
C VAL A 518 -7.34 0.69 -23.71
N GLU A 519 -8.57 0.31 -23.44
CA GLU A 519 -8.94 -0.71 -22.47
C GLU A 519 -9.51 -1.96 -23.15
N HIS A 520 -9.21 -3.15 -22.62
CA HIS A 520 -9.72 -4.42 -23.18
C HIS A 520 -11.22 -4.64 -22.97
N SER A 521 -11.86 -3.87 -22.12
CA SER A 521 -13.25 -4.06 -21.76
C SER A 521 -14.17 -3.15 -22.57
N LEU A 522 -14.50 -3.56 -23.79
CA LEU A 522 -15.77 -3.14 -24.41
C LEU A 522 -16.91 -3.79 -23.58
N GLN A 523 -17.12 -3.31 -22.35
CA GLN A 523 -18.22 -3.71 -21.48
C GLN A 523 -19.32 -2.65 -21.64
N GLY A 524 -20.44 -3.04 -22.22
CA GLY A 524 -21.62 -2.20 -22.29
C GLY A 524 -22.72 -2.85 -23.14
N GLU A 525 -23.90 -2.31 -23.03
CA GLU A 525 -25.12 -2.70 -23.71
C GLU A 525 -25.05 -2.60 -25.26
N ASP A 526 -23.92 -2.14 -25.81
CA ASP A 526 -23.70 -1.84 -27.22
C ASP A 526 -23.09 -2.99 -28.04
N GLY A 527 -22.95 -4.17 -27.47
CA GLY A 527 -22.37 -5.35 -28.17
C GLY A 527 -23.15 -5.79 -29.43
N SER A 528 -24.39 -5.39 -29.54
CA SER A 528 -25.26 -5.70 -30.72
C SER A 528 -25.15 -4.71 -31.88
N LYS A 529 -24.54 -3.53 -31.66
CA LYS A 529 -24.40 -2.50 -32.73
C LYS A 529 -23.36 -2.89 -33.76
N PRO A 530 -23.55 -2.58 -35.03
CA PRO A 530 -22.52 -2.66 -36.05
C PRO A 530 -21.30 -1.82 -35.67
N ILE A 531 -20.11 -2.28 -36.04
CA ILE A 531 -18.83 -1.62 -35.72
C ILE A 531 -18.82 -0.16 -36.17
N LEU A 532 -19.28 0.10 -37.39
CA LEU A 532 -19.32 1.45 -37.95
C LEU A 532 -20.23 2.36 -37.12
N ASP A 533 -21.44 1.88 -36.79
CA ASP A 533 -22.40 2.66 -35.99
C ASP A 533 -21.94 2.85 -34.53
N PHE A 534 -21.22 1.88 -33.98
CA PHE A 534 -20.62 1.98 -32.68
C PHE A 534 -19.58 3.12 -32.64
N VAL A 535 -18.69 3.20 -33.65
CA VAL A 535 -17.66 4.26 -33.69
C VAL A 535 -18.29 5.63 -33.99
N LEU A 536 -19.28 5.70 -34.87
CA LEU A 536 -20.02 6.94 -35.13
C LEU A 536 -20.83 7.44 -33.95
N GLY A 537 -21.23 6.55 -33.06
CA GLY A 537 -21.95 6.87 -31.82
C GLY A 537 -21.07 7.48 -30.72
N ASP A 538 -19.74 7.53 -30.89
CA ASP A 538 -18.85 8.15 -29.92
C ASP A 538 -19.00 9.69 -29.95
N PRO A 539 -19.37 10.31 -28.81
CA PRO A 539 -19.52 11.77 -28.72
C PRO A 539 -18.26 12.54 -29.15
N LYS A 540 -17.08 11.96 -28.94
CA LYS A 540 -15.79 12.56 -29.31
C LYS A 540 -15.53 12.57 -30.84
N LEU A 541 -16.25 11.75 -31.58
CA LEU A 541 -16.13 11.61 -33.03
C LEU A 541 -17.29 12.26 -33.82
N SER A 542 -18.18 12.97 -33.13
CA SER A 542 -19.35 13.62 -33.72
C SER A 542 -19.04 14.59 -34.90
N HIS A 543 -17.79 15.05 -34.98
CA HIS A 543 -17.30 15.94 -36.05
C HIS A 543 -16.73 15.19 -37.27
N LYS A 544 -16.61 13.85 -37.24
CA LYS A 544 -16.03 13.03 -38.28
C LYS A 544 -17.13 12.56 -39.24
N SER A 545 -16.80 12.52 -40.56
CA SER A 545 -17.73 11.96 -41.55
C SER A 545 -17.77 10.44 -41.48
N LYS A 546 -18.85 9.85 -42.00
CA LYS A 546 -18.98 8.39 -42.09
C LYS A 546 -17.89 7.78 -42.99
N GLU A 547 -17.47 8.50 -43.99
CA GLU A 547 -16.42 8.12 -44.93
C GLU A 547 -15.06 8.08 -44.25
N ASP A 548 -14.71 9.09 -43.41
CA ASP A 548 -13.46 9.13 -42.67
C ASP A 548 -13.35 7.97 -41.66
N VAL A 549 -14.47 7.67 -40.98
CA VAL A 549 -14.52 6.54 -40.03
C VAL A 549 -14.37 5.21 -40.75
N ALA A 550 -15.04 5.03 -41.88
CA ALA A 550 -14.94 3.81 -42.68
C ALA A 550 -13.53 3.61 -43.25
N GLU A 551 -12.85 4.68 -43.68
CA GLU A 551 -11.48 4.63 -44.20
C GLU A 551 -10.48 4.27 -43.07
N ALA A 552 -10.62 4.88 -41.88
CA ALA A 552 -9.80 4.54 -40.70
C ALA A 552 -9.98 3.08 -40.28
N LEU A 553 -11.20 2.56 -40.31
CA LEU A 553 -11.49 1.16 -40.05
C LEU A 553 -10.85 0.23 -41.08
N ARG A 554 -10.88 0.60 -42.38
CA ARG A 554 -10.20 -0.16 -43.43
C ARG A 554 -8.68 -0.20 -43.24
N SER A 555 -8.07 0.89 -42.73
CA SER A 555 -6.61 0.98 -42.51
C SER A 555 -6.10 -0.04 -41.47
N VAL A 556 -6.94 -0.45 -40.51
CA VAL A 556 -6.62 -1.47 -39.50
C VAL A 556 -7.18 -2.86 -39.89
N GLY A 557 -7.77 -3.01 -41.06
CA GLY A 557 -8.18 -4.28 -41.63
C GLY A 557 -9.67 -4.64 -41.52
N PHE A 558 -10.54 -3.68 -41.17
CA PHE A 558 -12.00 -3.87 -41.25
C PHE A 558 -12.49 -3.55 -42.65
N ASP A 559 -12.74 -4.56 -43.45
CA ASP A 559 -13.43 -4.42 -44.73
C ASP A 559 -14.90 -4.00 -44.51
N ASP A 560 -15.56 -3.62 -45.62
CA ASP A 560 -16.93 -3.09 -45.54
C ASP A 560 -17.94 -4.11 -44.98
N GLU A 561 -17.70 -5.41 -45.17
CA GLU A 561 -18.54 -6.47 -44.63
C GLU A 561 -18.35 -6.57 -43.11
N LYS A 562 -17.12 -6.57 -42.62
CA LYS A 562 -16.81 -6.59 -41.18
C LYS A 562 -17.30 -5.36 -40.43
N GLN A 563 -17.28 -4.18 -41.08
CA GLN A 563 -17.80 -2.95 -40.46
C GLN A 563 -19.30 -3.05 -40.12
N GLN A 564 -20.04 -3.95 -40.78
CA GLN A 564 -21.46 -4.22 -40.48
C GLN A 564 -21.67 -5.31 -39.43
N THR A 565 -20.63 -5.99 -39.01
CA THR A 565 -20.75 -7.03 -37.95
C THR A 565 -20.90 -6.42 -36.56
N PRO A 566 -21.63 -7.10 -35.65
CA PRO A 566 -21.76 -6.62 -34.26
C PRO A 566 -20.42 -6.59 -33.54
N VAL A 567 -20.17 -5.54 -32.74
CA VAL A 567 -18.94 -5.39 -31.92
C VAL A 567 -18.73 -6.56 -31.00
N GLY A 568 -19.81 -7.12 -30.46
CA GLY A 568 -19.76 -8.27 -29.52
C GLY A 568 -19.21 -9.55 -30.13
N SER A 569 -19.27 -9.71 -31.45
CA SER A 569 -18.76 -10.89 -32.19
C SER A 569 -17.24 -10.85 -32.41
N LEU A 570 -16.58 -9.73 -32.10
CA LEU A 570 -15.15 -9.56 -32.34
C LEU A 570 -14.31 -10.36 -31.35
N SER A 571 -13.26 -11.01 -31.86
CA SER A 571 -12.20 -11.57 -31.02
C SER A 571 -11.39 -10.45 -30.34
N GLY A 572 -10.59 -10.80 -29.30
CA GLY A 572 -9.76 -9.84 -28.56
C GLY A 572 -8.86 -9.02 -29.48
N GLY A 573 -8.20 -9.64 -30.47
CA GLY A 573 -7.36 -8.94 -31.45
C GLY A 573 -8.13 -7.94 -32.33
N TRP A 574 -9.34 -8.27 -32.74
CA TRP A 574 -10.18 -7.36 -33.50
C TRP A 574 -10.73 -6.21 -32.64
N LYS A 575 -11.05 -6.46 -31.37
CA LYS A 575 -11.43 -5.39 -30.42
C LYS A 575 -10.29 -4.40 -30.22
N MET A 576 -9.05 -4.89 -30.08
CA MET A 576 -7.87 -4.04 -29.95
C MET A 576 -7.68 -3.17 -31.20
N LYS A 577 -7.80 -3.74 -32.41
CA LYS A 577 -7.73 -2.98 -33.66
C LYS A 577 -8.80 -1.90 -33.74
N LEU A 578 -10.01 -2.19 -33.30
CA LEU A 578 -11.11 -1.23 -33.26
C LEU A 578 -10.81 -0.04 -32.36
N GLU A 579 -10.34 -0.32 -31.13
CA GLU A 579 -9.99 0.75 -30.18
C GLU A 579 -8.81 1.59 -30.66
N LEU A 580 -7.81 1.00 -31.31
CA LEU A 580 -6.70 1.75 -31.89
C LEU A 580 -7.18 2.64 -33.05
N ALA A 581 -8.04 2.14 -33.91
CA ALA A 581 -8.63 2.96 -34.98
C ALA A 581 -9.41 4.14 -34.41
N ARG A 582 -10.18 3.90 -33.35
CA ARG A 582 -10.93 4.92 -32.64
C ARG A 582 -10.01 5.97 -32.01
N ALA A 583 -8.93 5.55 -31.35
CA ALA A 583 -7.95 6.45 -30.78
C ALA A 583 -7.28 7.34 -31.85
N MET A 584 -6.98 6.78 -33.03
CA MET A 584 -6.40 7.53 -34.13
C MET A 584 -7.40 8.51 -34.75
N LEU A 585 -8.67 8.15 -34.84
CA LEU A 585 -9.74 9.04 -35.30
C LEU A 585 -9.94 10.23 -34.36
N ILE A 586 -9.81 10.04 -33.09
CA ILE A 586 -9.80 11.10 -32.05
C ILE A 586 -8.58 12.02 -32.23
N GLY A 587 -7.52 11.53 -32.89
CA GLY A 587 -6.26 12.26 -33.08
C GLY A 587 -5.43 12.27 -31.77
N ALA A 588 -5.22 11.10 -31.17
CA ALA A 588 -4.46 10.96 -29.96
C ALA A 588 -3.00 11.42 -30.14
N ASP A 589 -2.54 12.32 -29.28
CA ASP A 589 -1.12 12.69 -29.13
C ASP A 589 -0.40 11.70 -28.22
N ILE A 590 -1.11 11.26 -27.17
CA ILE A 590 -0.62 10.26 -26.21
C ILE A 590 -1.60 9.08 -26.17
N LEU A 591 -1.06 7.88 -26.38
CA LEU A 591 -1.80 6.62 -26.33
C LEU A 591 -1.37 5.84 -25.10
N LEU A 592 -2.32 5.51 -24.24
CA LEU A 592 -2.11 4.74 -23.02
C LEU A 592 -2.60 3.30 -23.25
N LEU A 593 -1.70 2.33 -23.10
CA LEU A 593 -1.99 0.90 -23.30
C LEU A 593 -1.77 0.14 -21.98
N ASP A 594 -2.85 -0.40 -21.43
CA ASP A 594 -2.80 -1.21 -20.20
C ASP A 594 -2.99 -2.68 -20.57
N GLU A 595 -1.92 -3.48 -20.45
CA GLU A 595 -1.85 -4.90 -20.77
C GLU A 595 -2.38 -5.25 -22.19
N PRO A 596 -1.90 -4.58 -23.26
CA PRO A 596 -2.50 -4.67 -24.59
C PRO A 596 -2.33 -6.05 -25.25
N THR A 597 -1.43 -6.89 -24.76
CA THR A 597 -1.17 -8.24 -25.29
C THR A 597 -2.05 -9.32 -24.68
N ASN A 598 -2.76 -9.03 -23.57
CA ASN A 598 -3.63 -10.00 -22.95
C ASN A 598 -4.75 -10.45 -23.89
N HIS A 599 -4.97 -11.76 -23.93
CA HIS A 599 -5.99 -12.39 -24.78
C HIS A 599 -5.81 -12.21 -26.31
N LEU A 600 -4.61 -11.79 -26.75
CA LEU A 600 -4.27 -11.73 -28.17
C LEU A 600 -3.53 -12.99 -28.61
N ASP A 601 -3.78 -13.39 -29.86
CA ASP A 601 -2.98 -14.41 -30.53
C ASP A 601 -1.63 -13.83 -31.02
N VAL A 602 -0.69 -14.70 -31.34
CA VAL A 602 0.68 -14.32 -31.76
C VAL A 602 0.66 -13.41 -33.00
N GLN A 603 -0.31 -13.60 -33.92
CA GLN A 603 -0.40 -12.78 -35.13
C GLN A 603 -0.91 -11.38 -34.81
N SER A 604 -1.88 -11.26 -33.92
CA SER A 604 -2.39 -9.98 -33.43
C SER A 604 -1.35 -9.20 -32.64
N VAL A 605 -0.54 -9.87 -31.82
CA VAL A 605 0.59 -9.22 -31.10
C VAL A 605 1.61 -8.68 -32.11
N LYS A 606 2.04 -9.46 -33.09
CA LYS A 606 2.96 -8.99 -34.13
C LYS A 606 2.41 -7.83 -34.95
N TRP A 607 1.12 -7.86 -35.27
CA TRP A 607 0.47 -6.76 -35.95
C TRP A 607 0.52 -5.49 -35.08
N LEU A 608 0.21 -5.60 -33.76
CA LEU A 608 0.25 -4.49 -32.82
C LEU A 608 1.68 -3.91 -32.68
N GLU A 609 2.71 -4.76 -32.57
CA GLU A 609 4.11 -4.34 -32.56
C GLU A 609 4.43 -3.48 -33.80
N ASN A 610 4.14 -3.99 -35.00
CA ASN A 610 4.40 -3.29 -36.23
C ASN A 610 3.62 -1.98 -36.35
N TYR A 611 2.36 -1.98 -35.89
CA TYR A 611 1.52 -0.79 -35.91
C TYR A 611 2.08 0.30 -34.99
N LEU A 612 2.50 -0.03 -33.77
CA LEU A 612 3.06 0.94 -32.82
C LEU A 612 4.44 1.46 -33.25
N VAL A 613 5.26 0.62 -33.87
CA VAL A 613 6.58 1.02 -34.37
C VAL A 613 6.46 1.93 -35.61
N SER A 614 5.48 1.70 -36.46
CA SER A 614 5.28 2.51 -37.69
C SER A 614 4.67 3.89 -37.42
N ASN A 615 3.93 4.07 -36.31
CA ASN A 615 3.30 5.33 -35.95
C ASN A 615 4.23 6.21 -35.12
N THR A 616 5.16 6.92 -35.75
CA THR A 616 6.17 7.75 -35.10
C THR A 616 5.66 9.10 -34.59
N ASN A 617 4.45 9.51 -34.90
CA ASN A 617 3.89 10.80 -34.49
C ASN A 617 3.12 10.74 -33.15
N VAL A 618 2.82 9.54 -32.67
CA VAL A 618 2.05 9.31 -31.45
C VAL A 618 3.00 8.83 -30.34
N THR A 619 2.86 9.43 -29.18
CA THR A 619 3.60 8.99 -27.99
C THR A 619 2.82 7.87 -27.33
N VAL A 620 3.49 6.79 -26.95
CA VAL A 620 2.82 5.61 -26.40
C VAL A 620 3.38 5.31 -25.01
N LEU A 621 2.50 5.13 -24.03
CA LEU A 621 2.84 4.57 -22.72
C LEU A 621 2.24 3.17 -22.62
N ILE A 622 3.08 2.20 -22.31
CA ILE A 622 2.74 0.78 -22.31
C ILE A 622 3.00 0.19 -20.94
N VAL A 623 1.98 -0.41 -20.38
CA VAL A 623 2.10 -1.34 -19.23
C VAL A 623 1.87 -2.74 -19.79
N SER A 624 2.84 -3.63 -19.71
CA SER A 624 2.70 -5.02 -20.14
C SER A 624 3.59 -5.96 -19.32
N HIS A 625 3.11 -7.19 -19.15
CA HIS A 625 3.89 -8.30 -18.62
C HIS A 625 4.63 -9.11 -19.70
N ASP A 626 4.37 -8.82 -20.98
CA ASP A 626 5.06 -9.44 -22.10
C ASP A 626 6.40 -8.74 -22.37
N SER A 627 7.47 -9.35 -21.90
CA SER A 627 8.83 -8.81 -22.06
C SER A 627 9.29 -8.74 -23.53
N SER A 628 8.86 -9.67 -24.37
CA SER A 628 9.21 -9.67 -25.79
C SER A 628 8.53 -8.51 -26.51
N PHE A 629 7.28 -8.24 -26.19
CA PHE A 629 6.53 -7.10 -26.69
C PHE A 629 7.17 -5.77 -26.30
N LEU A 630 7.51 -5.60 -25.00
CA LEU A 630 8.18 -4.39 -24.54
C LEU A 630 9.55 -4.20 -25.18
N ASP A 631 10.29 -5.28 -25.39
CA ASP A 631 11.63 -5.23 -26.00
C ASP A 631 11.58 -4.82 -27.48
N ASN A 632 10.55 -5.27 -28.20
CA ASN A 632 10.36 -4.98 -29.62
C ASN A 632 9.81 -3.58 -29.88
N VAL A 633 9.00 -3.04 -28.96
CA VAL A 633 8.23 -1.80 -29.19
C VAL A 633 8.85 -0.59 -28.50
N CYS A 634 9.34 -0.72 -27.27
CA CYS A 634 9.74 0.44 -26.46
C CYS A 634 11.05 1.06 -26.93
N THR A 635 11.08 2.40 -26.94
CA THR A 635 12.29 3.20 -27.12
C THR A 635 12.87 3.64 -25.79
N GLU A 636 12.03 3.73 -24.76
CA GLU A 636 12.38 4.18 -23.41
C GLU A 636 11.71 3.29 -22.35
N ILE A 637 12.35 3.13 -21.21
CA ILE A 637 11.77 2.44 -20.05
C ILE A 637 11.58 3.43 -18.90
N ILE A 638 10.41 3.46 -18.33
CA ILE A 638 10.08 4.16 -17.09
C ILE A 638 10.01 3.12 -15.97
N HIS A 639 10.94 3.17 -15.06
CA HIS A 639 11.00 2.25 -13.92
C HIS A 639 10.51 2.92 -12.64
N TYR A 640 9.63 2.24 -11.89
CA TYR A 640 9.23 2.66 -10.56
C TYR A 640 10.30 2.22 -9.56
N GLU A 641 11.00 3.17 -8.99
CA GLU A 641 12.01 2.93 -7.96
C GLU A 641 11.77 3.88 -6.78
N HIS A 642 11.59 3.32 -5.57
CA HIS A 642 11.34 4.10 -4.34
C HIS A 642 10.22 5.16 -4.48
N LYS A 643 9.08 4.78 -5.05
CA LYS A 643 7.92 5.66 -5.33
C LYS A 643 8.25 6.83 -6.28
N LYS A 644 9.28 6.68 -7.12
CA LYS A 644 9.67 7.64 -8.16
C LYS A 644 9.74 6.98 -9.53
N LEU A 645 9.56 7.80 -10.57
CA LEU A 645 9.77 7.40 -11.96
C LEU A 645 11.22 7.69 -12.35
N LYS A 646 11.95 6.65 -12.77
CA LYS A 646 13.29 6.79 -13.37
C LYS A 646 13.26 6.38 -14.83
N TYR A 647 13.95 7.16 -15.66
CA TYR A 647 13.98 7.00 -17.11
C TYR A 647 15.25 6.28 -17.55
N TYR A 648 15.12 5.35 -18.47
CA TYR A 648 16.22 4.61 -19.08
C TYR A 648 16.05 4.60 -20.59
N HIS A 649 17.09 4.99 -21.31
CA HIS A 649 17.11 4.95 -22.77
C HIS A 649 17.24 3.53 -23.29
N GLY A 650 16.52 3.24 -24.34
CA GLY A 650 16.54 1.95 -25.00
C GLY A 650 15.37 1.06 -24.60
N ASN A 651 15.42 -0.16 -25.13
CA ASN A 651 14.41 -1.18 -24.90
C ASN A 651 14.62 -1.90 -23.56
N LEU A 652 13.77 -2.86 -23.26
CA LEU A 652 13.81 -3.63 -22.01
C LEU A 652 15.15 -4.38 -21.83
N SER A 653 15.72 -4.94 -22.91
CA SER A 653 17.02 -5.61 -22.88
C SER A 653 18.17 -4.65 -22.52
N ALA A 654 18.14 -3.41 -22.99
CA ALA A 654 19.12 -2.38 -22.63
C ALA A 654 18.98 -1.98 -21.16
N PHE A 655 17.75 -1.80 -20.70
CA PHE A 655 17.46 -1.52 -19.29
C PHE A 655 17.98 -2.62 -18.34
N VAL A 656 17.71 -3.90 -18.66
CA VAL A 656 18.19 -5.03 -17.84
C VAL A 656 19.71 -5.16 -17.81
N LYS A 657 20.41 -4.74 -18.87
CA LYS A 657 21.88 -4.66 -18.85
C LYS A 657 22.38 -3.60 -17.89
N THR A 658 21.71 -2.46 -17.84
CA THR A 658 22.05 -1.35 -16.93
C THR A 658 21.65 -1.66 -15.48
N ARG A 659 20.54 -2.38 -15.31
CA ARG A 659 19.98 -2.80 -14.00
C ARG A 659 19.75 -4.32 -13.99
N PRO A 660 20.77 -5.14 -13.73
CA PRO A 660 20.64 -6.60 -13.71
C PRO A 660 19.61 -7.12 -12.72
N GLU A 661 19.28 -6.34 -11.73
CA GLU A 661 18.28 -6.61 -10.69
C GLU A 661 16.86 -6.65 -11.25
N ALA A 662 16.59 -5.87 -12.30
CA ALA A 662 15.33 -5.88 -13.03
C ALA A 662 15.14 -7.17 -13.89
N LYS A 663 16.13 -8.07 -13.88
CA LYS A 663 16.05 -9.37 -14.57
C LYS A 663 14.85 -10.21 -14.08
N SER A 664 14.41 -10.02 -12.85
CA SER A 664 13.20 -10.67 -12.32
C SER A 664 11.93 -10.28 -13.11
N TYR A 665 11.83 -9.02 -13.55
CA TYR A 665 10.71 -8.56 -14.40
C TYR A 665 10.78 -9.15 -15.81
N TYR A 666 12.01 -9.41 -16.30
CA TYR A 666 12.25 -10.01 -17.59
C TYR A 666 12.04 -11.55 -17.58
N SER A 667 12.45 -12.23 -16.51
CA SER A 667 12.41 -13.70 -16.43
C SER A 667 11.03 -14.25 -16.05
N LEU A 668 10.16 -13.45 -15.43
CA LEU A 668 8.77 -13.86 -15.17
C LEU A 668 7.96 -14.09 -16.46
N ALA A 669 8.31 -13.40 -17.54
CA ALA A 669 7.71 -13.65 -18.86
C ALA A 669 8.51 -14.69 -19.69
N ALA A 670 9.79 -14.91 -19.39
CA ALA A 670 10.66 -15.86 -20.10
C ALA A 670 10.69 -17.28 -19.51
N THR A 671 9.89 -17.60 -18.51
CA THR A 671 9.62 -18.98 -18.15
C THR A 671 8.66 -19.62 -19.17
N THR A 672 9.09 -19.71 -20.41
CA THR A 672 8.78 -20.88 -21.18
C THR A 672 9.36 -22.05 -20.40
N VAL A 673 8.55 -22.66 -19.57
CA VAL A 673 8.85 -23.98 -19.02
C VAL A 673 9.09 -24.85 -20.26
N LYS A 674 10.35 -25.13 -20.58
CA LYS A 674 10.66 -26.20 -21.54
C LYS A 674 10.21 -27.49 -20.88
N PHE A 675 8.96 -27.82 -21.13
CA PHE A 675 8.43 -29.13 -20.81
C PHE A 675 9.16 -30.13 -21.72
N THR A 676 10.16 -30.77 -21.20
CA THR A 676 10.69 -31.94 -21.82
C THR A 676 9.83 -33.08 -21.30
N PHE A 677 8.91 -33.54 -22.11
CA PHE A 677 8.21 -34.77 -21.78
C PHE A 677 9.27 -35.89 -21.56
N PRO A 678 9.18 -36.66 -20.49
CA PRO A 678 10.01 -37.84 -20.36
C PRO A 678 9.78 -38.71 -21.61
N PRO A 679 10.80 -39.35 -22.15
CA PRO A 679 10.63 -40.23 -23.29
C PRO A 679 9.48 -41.20 -23.00
N PRO A 680 8.54 -41.39 -23.95
CA PRO A 680 7.40 -42.23 -23.71
C PRO A 680 7.89 -43.61 -23.24
N GLY A 681 7.39 -44.01 -22.08
CA GLY A 681 7.70 -45.35 -21.55
C GLY A 681 7.27 -46.42 -22.56
N SER A 682 8.06 -47.47 -22.70
CA SER A 682 7.66 -48.64 -23.53
C SER A 682 6.34 -49.18 -23.03
N LEU A 683 5.32 -49.22 -23.88
CA LEU A 683 4.04 -49.82 -23.57
C LEU A 683 4.26 -51.33 -23.35
N MET A 684 4.38 -51.76 -22.09
CA MET A 684 4.51 -53.19 -21.76
C MET A 684 3.23 -53.92 -22.20
N GLY A 685 3.39 -54.89 -23.06
CA GLY A 685 2.30 -55.76 -23.51
C GLY A 685 1.66 -55.42 -24.86
N VAL A 686 2.10 -54.38 -25.57
CA VAL A 686 1.61 -54.06 -26.92
C VAL A 686 2.59 -54.64 -27.95
N ARG A 687 2.19 -55.70 -28.66
CA ARG A 687 2.99 -56.34 -29.73
C ARG A 687 2.70 -55.78 -31.12
N SER A 688 1.88 -54.75 -31.27
CA SER A 688 1.46 -54.22 -32.55
C SER A 688 1.44 -52.69 -32.55
N ASN A 689 2.10 -52.09 -33.51
CA ASN A 689 2.11 -50.62 -33.73
C ASN A 689 0.79 -50.08 -34.31
N THR A 690 -0.17 -50.95 -34.61
CA THR A 690 -1.46 -50.59 -35.18
C THR A 690 -2.59 -50.48 -34.16
N ARG A 691 -2.30 -50.61 -32.87
CA ARG A 691 -3.31 -50.53 -31.83
C ARG A 691 -3.51 -49.09 -31.40
N THR A 692 -4.70 -48.55 -31.53
CA THR A 692 -5.07 -47.18 -31.10
C THR A 692 -4.78 -47.02 -29.61
N ILE A 693 -3.93 -46.05 -29.23
CA ILE A 693 -3.55 -45.75 -27.87
C ILE A 693 -4.57 -44.80 -27.24
N LEU A 694 -5.13 -43.91 -28.01
CA LEU A 694 -6.20 -42.99 -27.63
C LEU A 694 -7.22 -42.93 -28.78
N LYS A 695 -8.49 -43.16 -28.48
CA LYS A 695 -9.58 -43.02 -29.45
C LYS A 695 -10.61 -42.07 -28.85
N ALA A 696 -10.79 -40.94 -29.50
CA ALA A 696 -11.90 -40.02 -29.21
C ALA A 696 -12.95 -40.16 -30.32
N SER A 697 -14.17 -40.52 -29.98
CA SER A 697 -15.28 -40.61 -30.93
C SER A 697 -16.48 -39.82 -30.41
N HIS A 698 -17.14 -39.13 -31.30
CA HIS A 698 -18.30 -38.29 -30.99
C HIS A 698 -18.01 -37.18 -29.97
N VAL A 699 -16.90 -36.45 -30.14
CA VAL A 699 -16.55 -35.33 -29.29
C VAL A 699 -17.16 -34.04 -29.89
N SER A 700 -18.01 -33.37 -29.15
CA SER A 700 -18.53 -32.03 -29.49
C SER A 700 -17.99 -31.01 -28.51
N VAL A 701 -17.45 -29.90 -29.02
CA VAL A 701 -16.98 -28.78 -28.23
C VAL A 701 -17.90 -27.60 -28.48
N HIS A 702 -18.46 -27.05 -27.40
CA HIS A 702 -19.36 -25.92 -27.45
C HIS A 702 -18.68 -24.67 -26.87
N TYR A 703 -18.47 -23.64 -27.68
CA TYR A 703 -18.07 -22.32 -27.19
C TYR A 703 -19.34 -21.49 -26.93
N PRO A 704 -19.46 -20.78 -25.78
CA PRO A 704 -20.66 -20.05 -25.41
C PRO A 704 -21.09 -18.96 -26.41
N SER A 705 -20.22 -18.55 -27.32
CA SER A 705 -20.43 -17.47 -28.28
C SER A 705 -20.38 -17.91 -29.75
N CYS A 706 -20.26 -19.20 -30.06
CA CYS A 706 -20.09 -19.66 -31.44
C CYS A 706 -20.95 -20.87 -31.75
N LEU A 707 -21.26 -21.01 -33.04
CA LEU A 707 -21.90 -22.16 -33.68
C LEU A 707 -21.18 -23.48 -33.32
N LEU A 708 -21.97 -24.56 -33.21
CA LEU A 708 -21.49 -25.89 -32.91
C LEU A 708 -20.39 -26.29 -33.92
N TYR A 709 -19.20 -26.60 -33.39
CA TYR A 709 -18.19 -27.33 -34.16
C TYR A 709 -18.22 -28.79 -33.76
N THR A 710 -18.74 -29.61 -34.68
CA THR A 710 -18.49 -31.06 -34.63
C THR A 710 -17.21 -31.29 -35.43
N SER A 711 -16.10 -31.64 -34.76
CA SER A 711 -14.96 -32.20 -35.47
C SER A 711 -15.06 -33.72 -35.45
N ASP A 712 -15.44 -34.32 -36.56
CA ASP A 712 -15.16 -35.71 -36.83
C ASP A 712 -13.66 -35.87 -37.16
N ALA A 713 -12.83 -35.66 -36.18
CA ALA A 713 -11.39 -35.80 -36.34
C ALA A 713 -10.93 -37.30 -36.27
N ALA A 714 -11.88 -38.22 -36.47
CA ALA A 714 -11.60 -39.64 -36.29
C ALA A 714 -11.47 -40.44 -37.62
N ASP A 715 -11.76 -39.80 -38.78
CA ASP A 715 -11.81 -40.53 -40.06
C ASP A 715 -10.69 -40.19 -41.06
N GLU A 716 -9.69 -39.39 -40.67
CA GLU A 716 -8.46 -39.31 -41.46
C GLU A 716 -7.44 -40.35 -40.95
N GLU A 717 -7.39 -41.45 -41.68
CA GLU A 717 -6.48 -42.56 -41.47
C GLU A 717 -5.00 -42.25 -41.78
N ASP A 718 -4.61 -41.00 -42.04
CA ASP A 718 -3.25 -40.65 -42.42
C ASP A 718 -2.73 -39.43 -41.63
N SER A 719 -2.38 -39.64 -40.38
CA SER A 719 -1.26 -38.90 -39.79
C SER A 719 -0.78 -39.57 -38.48
N VAL A 720 0.45 -39.94 -38.55
CA VAL A 720 1.35 -40.59 -37.58
C VAL A 720 1.33 -39.97 -36.19
#